data_fde681527f1352ccf86a78824ffcef96
#
_entry.id   fde681527f1352ccf86a78824ffcef96
#
_cell.length_a   1.000
_cell.length_b   1.000
_cell.length_c   1.000
_cell.angle_alpha   90.00
_cell.angle_beta   90.00
_cell.angle_gamma   90.00
#
_symmetry.space_group_name_H-M   'P 1'
#
loop_
_entity.id
_entity.type
_entity.pdbx_description
1 polymer ?
#
loop_
_entity_poly.entity_id
_entity_poly.type
_entity_poly.pdbx_seq_one_letter_code
_entity_poly.pdbx_strand_id
1 'polypeptide(L)'
;MTPIAQLLLFVAPFVQESTPRPFWNFETTTVHPVRVSEDGARLFCVNPPEGALEVYSLADPDQPVLMRTIPVGLEPCSVTARTADELWVVDNLSDSVSVVSLSAGRVIDVLEVGDEPADVCFAGSPERAFVSAAASDEVHVFDADTRLPVGVVPIFGKDPRAMAPAHDGGSVWVAVQRSGNGTTIISEHDAPTPPAPWNPSLPPAPQTGLIVEHDDPTWSHLVTWDVVDIDLVRIDAGTLSILDEVRDMGTILYDIAVDPTDGHVFVANTFARNHVRFLQNLKGHSIQSRVTELDPLSGVIYPYELNPGVDYTILPNDPSRATALAEPVALAIDPQLDRVYVAAQGTDRIGVLDRAGVRQGFVELGPEGAAVDTASMRGPRGLALHPTGERLYVFERLAHAVAVVDTQSLSVIAEVPLEHDPTPAAVSAGRRFLYDAKRSGNGTMSCAACHIDGDIDLLAWDLGDPEGEVTEPVGEPSPPFNLAPLEDYHPMKGPMMTQALRGLGGIAPYHWRGEKEDLVSFNEAFGEEGILAGSELSEQELALFVEWLESGAFPPNPNQTLERGLSDLPAHANAAAGFEAFKQDILDTTPLLGFDLDVSCVSCHTFQPGNFSGSNGEVVAGSVLDESQPQKVAHLRNLYRRTGFDHDAAEVKVGFGFIHDGSIDTVESFLDLQVFNIWPNNKKDDMAAFMLAFDTGAAPILGKRVLLDSDHFSGPELVSMINLLEARVAAGDIDLVFRGLYEGSPRSYLYDLPSGSYRADMQGAADLSRSELLNLAQAGTLEGCLIGVSPGEGVRFGRDRDSDGTLDGDEGLELYELGVGCDSALSLTANSAPELGNAGFALVVEGGVPGAEGFIVVGPSVSVTPGNPGVVEIQRDPVVASLPYRFDARGAAVIPLSIPSEQSLLGRSYQLRALSRSRCGDSGRMGSNGLRVTLTL
;
A
#
# COMPACT_ATOMS: atom_id res chain seq x y z
N MET A 1 -14.19 59.51 24.09
CA MET A 1 -13.58 59.29 22.80
C MET A 1 -12.35 58.43 23.01
N THR A 2 -12.50 57.13 22.93
CA THR A 2 -11.44 56.15 22.99
C THR A 2 -11.51 55.35 21.68
N PRO A 3 -10.41 55.15 20.96
CA PRO A 3 -10.45 54.43 19.68
C PRO A 3 -10.54 52.92 19.91
N ILE A 4 -11.50 52.33 19.20
CA ILE A 4 -11.68 50.90 19.05
C ILE A 4 -10.52 50.41 18.21
N ALA A 5 -9.66 49.57 18.78
CA ALA A 5 -8.67 48.83 18.07
C ALA A 5 -9.40 47.69 17.35
N GLN A 6 -9.50 47.75 16.04
CA GLN A 6 -9.86 46.62 15.21
C GLN A 6 -8.76 45.58 15.32
N LEU A 7 -9.04 44.47 16.00
CA LEU A 7 -8.22 43.26 16.00
C LEU A 7 -8.49 42.57 14.67
N LEU A 8 -7.61 42.72 13.72
CA LEU A 8 -7.53 41.88 12.53
C LEU A 8 -7.10 40.49 13.01
N LEU A 9 -8.05 39.60 13.19
CA LEU A 9 -7.76 38.17 13.27
C LEU A 9 -7.28 37.72 11.88
N PHE A 10 -5.97 37.56 11.75
CA PHE A 10 -5.42 36.73 10.70
C PHE A 10 -5.91 35.30 10.96
N VAL A 11 -6.76 34.80 10.09
CA VAL A 11 -7.01 33.36 9.97
C VAL A 11 -5.70 32.76 9.48
N ALA A 12 -4.89 32.24 10.41
CA ALA A 12 -3.75 31.46 10.05
C ALA A 12 -4.28 30.23 9.27
N PRO A 13 -3.69 29.87 8.11
CA PRO A 13 -4.02 28.62 7.46
C PRO A 13 -3.78 27.49 8.44
N PHE A 14 -4.48 26.36 8.25
CA PHE A 14 -4.26 25.11 8.95
C PHE A 14 -2.81 24.71 8.79
N VAL A 15 -1.94 25.12 9.71
CA VAL A 15 -0.59 24.60 9.80
C VAL A 15 -0.60 23.56 10.91
N GLN A 16 -0.75 22.31 10.52
CA GLN A 16 -0.40 21.21 11.38
C GLN A 16 1.13 21.26 11.55
N GLU A 17 1.61 21.59 12.76
CA GLU A 17 2.96 21.18 13.11
C GLU A 17 2.95 19.66 13.30
N SER A 18 3.04 18.93 12.18
CA SER A 18 3.39 17.52 12.26
C SER A 18 4.82 17.45 12.81
N THR A 19 5.03 16.78 13.93
CA THR A 19 6.37 16.25 14.25
C THR A 19 6.82 15.49 13.02
N PRO A 20 7.98 15.78 12.43
CA PRO A 20 8.45 15.06 11.26
C PRO A 20 8.46 13.56 11.57
N ARG A 21 7.64 12.79 10.85
CA ARG A 21 7.71 11.34 10.92
C ARG A 21 8.93 10.92 10.12
N PRO A 22 9.80 10.06 10.64
CA PRO A 22 10.97 9.62 9.88
C PRO A 22 10.60 8.72 8.68
N PHE A 23 9.37 8.20 8.64
CA PHE A 23 8.83 7.34 7.58
C PHE A 23 7.30 7.43 7.57
N TRP A 24 6.72 7.47 6.37
CA TRP A 24 5.27 7.49 6.14
C TRP A 24 4.83 6.14 5.58
N ASN A 25 4.06 5.39 6.36
CA ASN A 25 3.54 4.09 5.95
C ASN A 25 2.11 4.24 5.43
N PHE A 26 1.94 4.30 4.12
CA PHE A 26 0.61 4.38 3.49
C PHE A 26 -0.05 3.00 3.32
N GLU A 27 0.70 1.92 3.46
CA GLU A 27 0.24 0.54 3.28
C GLU A 27 -0.52 0.36 1.95
N THR A 28 0.05 0.88 0.87
CA THR A 28 -0.59 0.90 -0.46
C THR A 28 -0.86 -0.51 -0.98
N THR A 29 -2.06 -0.72 -1.50
CA THR A 29 -2.47 -1.97 -2.15
C THR A 29 -1.78 -2.11 -3.50
N THR A 30 -0.89 -3.09 -3.67
CA THR A 30 -0.34 -3.45 -4.98
C THR A 30 -1.28 -4.40 -5.73
N VAL A 31 -1.39 -4.24 -7.05
CA VAL A 31 -2.27 -5.04 -7.93
C VAL A 31 -1.45 -5.94 -8.85
N HIS A 32 -0.73 -5.35 -9.81
CA HIS A 32 0.15 -6.08 -10.71
C HIS A 32 1.62 -5.59 -10.57
N PRO A 33 2.25 -5.82 -9.40
CA PRO A 33 3.56 -5.25 -9.09
C PRO A 33 4.71 -5.88 -9.88
N VAL A 34 4.49 -7.03 -10.54
CA VAL A 34 5.50 -7.77 -11.29
C VAL A 34 4.95 -8.23 -12.64
N ARG A 35 5.74 -8.06 -13.70
CA ARG A 35 5.40 -8.50 -15.07
C ARG A 35 6.63 -9.00 -15.81
N VAL A 36 6.46 -9.97 -16.70
CA VAL A 36 7.49 -10.44 -17.65
C VAL A 36 7.23 -9.80 -19.01
N SER A 37 8.29 -9.41 -19.71
CA SER A 37 8.18 -8.94 -21.10
C SER A 37 7.65 -10.03 -22.01
N GLU A 38 6.97 -9.67 -23.10
CA GLU A 38 6.37 -10.62 -24.05
C GLU A 38 7.40 -11.61 -24.64
N ASP A 39 8.63 -11.16 -24.83
CA ASP A 39 9.74 -11.98 -25.34
C ASP A 39 10.42 -12.85 -24.25
N GLY A 40 10.00 -12.73 -22.98
CA GLY A 40 10.58 -13.43 -21.84
C GLY A 40 11.97 -12.95 -21.44
N ALA A 41 12.47 -11.86 -22.01
CA ALA A 41 13.86 -11.44 -21.78
C ALA A 41 14.04 -10.55 -20.56
N ARG A 42 12.97 -9.97 -20.02
CA ARG A 42 13.01 -9.02 -18.91
C ARG A 42 11.90 -9.27 -17.90
N LEU A 43 12.20 -8.96 -16.64
CA LEU A 43 11.23 -8.87 -15.55
C LEU A 43 11.15 -7.41 -15.11
N PHE A 44 9.94 -6.91 -14.91
CA PHE A 44 9.62 -5.59 -14.41
C PHE A 44 9.01 -5.73 -13.03
N CYS A 45 9.49 -4.96 -12.06
CA CYS A 45 9.00 -5.00 -10.70
C CYS A 45 8.87 -3.58 -10.16
N VAL A 46 7.73 -3.22 -9.59
CA VAL A 46 7.60 -1.96 -8.87
C VAL A 46 8.23 -2.09 -7.48
N ASN A 47 8.81 -1.00 -6.99
CA ASN A 47 9.32 -0.87 -5.63
C ASN A 47 8.57 0.29 -4.96
N PRO A 48 7.41 0.01 -4.29
CA PRO A 48 6.52 1.05 -3.77
C PRO A 48 7.21 2.00 -2.78
N PRO A 49 7.90 1.54 -1.71
CA PRO A 49 8.47 2.45 -0.74
C PRO A 49 9.64 3.31 -1.30
N GLU A 50 10.25 2.88 -2.41
CA GLU A 50 11.32 3.62 -3.10
C GLU A 50 10.76 4.58 -4.18
N GLY A 51 9.50 4.42 -4.60
CA GLY A 51 8.94 5.16 -5.72
C GLY A 51 9.71 4.88 -7.01
N ALA A 52 9.92 3.60 -7.35
CA ALA A 52 10.78 3.18 -8.45
C ALA A 52 10.23 1.98 -9.21
N LEU A 53 10.65 1.85 -10.47
CA LEU A 53 10.53 0.66 -11.31
C LEU A 53 11.90 -0.01 -11.42
N GLU A 54 11.98 -1.28 -11.08
CA GLU A 54 13.17 -2.11 -11.25
C GLU A 54 13.04 -3.00 -12.47
N VAL A 55 14.09 -3.03 -13.30
CA VAL A 55 14.17 -3.80 -14.54
C VAL A 55 15.25 -4.84 -14.43
N TYR A 56 14.87 -6.11 -14.55
CA TYR A 56 15.79 -7.24 -14.46
C TYR A 56 15.97 -7.92 -15.81
N SER A 57 17.18 -8.44 -16.06
CA SER A 57 17.46 -9.35 -17.17
C SER A 57 17.05 -10.78 -16.81
N LEU A 58 16.34 -11.43 -17.71
CA LEU A 58 16.01 -12.85 -17.69
C LEU A 58 16.84 -13.64 -18.72
N ALA A 59 18.08 -13.20 -18.99
CA ALA A 59 19.01 -13.99 -19.83
C ALA A 59 19.25 -15.40 -19.25
N ASP A 60 19.18 -15.51 -17.93
CA ASP A 60 18.98 -16.75 -17.18
C ASP A 60 17.65 -16.60 -16.40
N PRO A 61 16.58 -17.30 -16.80
CA PRO A 61 15.29 -17.20 -16.12
C PRO A 61 15.30 -17.67 -14.66
N ASP A 62 16.30 -18.47 -14.27
CA ASP A 62 16.46 -18.95 -12.90
C ASP A 62 17.11 -17.91 -11.98
N GLN A 63 17.78 -16.91 -12.56
CA GLN A 63 18.54 -15.90 -11.81
C GLN A 63 18.32 -14.50 -12.42
N PRO A 64 17.21 -13.84 -12.14
CA PRO A 64 16.99 -12.45 -12.55
C PRO A 64 18.12 -11.54 -12.05
N VAL A 65 18.67 -10.70 -12.93
CA VAL A 65 19.75 -9.78 -12.61
C VAL A 65 19.28 -8.34 -12.82
N LEU A 66 19.33 -7.51 -11.77
CA LEU A 66 18.97 -6.10 -11.84
C LEU A 66 19.83 -5.38 -12.91
N MET A 67 19.17 -4.72 -13.83
CA MET A 67 19.79 -3.94 -14.90
C MET A 67 19.72 -2.45 -14.61
N ARG A 68 18.62 -1.99 -14.06
CA ARG A 68 18.34 -0.57 -13.88
C ARG A 68 17.18 -0.37 -12.91
N THR A 69 17.28 0.69 -12.11
CA THR A 69 16.19 1.27 -11.32
C THR A 69 15.82 2.62 -11.90
N ILE A 70 14.54 2.85 -12.16
CA ILE A 70 14.01 4.06 -12.78
C ILE A 70 13.04 4.72 -11.78
N PRO A 71 13.34 5.95 -11.31
CA PRO A 71 12.43 6.69 -10.46
C PRO A 71 11.10 6.97 -11.20
N VAL A 72 9.98 6.71 -10.52
CA VAL A 72 8.61 6.98 -10.96
C VAL A 72 7.87 7.84 -9.93
N GLY A 73 6.53 7.81 -9.88
CA GLY A 73 5.78 8.47 -8.82
C GLY A 73 5.86 7.73 -7.48
N LEU A 74 5.11 8.22 -6.50
CA LEU A 74 5.08 7.63 -5.16
C LEU A 74 4.15 6.42 -5.11
N GLU A 75 4.55 5.41 -4.32
CA GLU A 75 3.79 4.18 -4.10
C GLU A 75 3.33 3.52 -5.42
N PRO A 76 4.27 3.21 -6.37
CA PRO A 76 3.89 2.50 -7.58
C PRO A 76 3.31 1.12 -7.25
N CYS A 77 2.14 0.81 -7.80
CA CYS A 77 1.38 -0.38 -7.42
C CYS A 77 1.17 -1.38 -8.57
N SER A 78 1.39 -0.96 -9.82
CA SER A 78 1.18 -1.79 -11.00
C SER A 78 2.10 -1.39 -12.13
N VAL A 79 2.51 -2.35 -12.98
CA VAL A 79 3.30 -2.11 -14.18
C VAL A 79 2.80 -2.96 -15.35
N THR A 80 2.65 -2.35 -16.53
CA THR A 80 2.28 -3.08 -17.77
C THR A 80 3.14 -2.57 -18.93
N ALA A 81 3.72 -3.51 -19.67
CA ALA A 81 4.46 -3.19 -20.89
C ALA A 81 3.49 -2.99 -22.06
N ARG A 82 3.54 -1.83 -22.70
CA ARG A 82 2.83 -1.56 -23.94
C ARG A 82 3.61 -2.06 -25.16
N THR A 83 4.89 -1.80 -25.17
CA THR A 83 5.81 -2.23 -26.23
C THR A 83 7.10 -2.76 -25.62
N ALA A 84 8.05 -3.20 -26.45
CA ALA A 84 9.36 -3.62 -25.95
C ALA A 84 10.19 -2.48 -25.29
N ASP A 85 9.80 -1.21 -25.49
CA ASP A 85 10.48 -0.03 -24.92
C ASP A 85 9.60 0.79 -23.99
N GLU A 86 8.29 0.74 -24.12
CA GLU A 86 7.35 1.59 -23.38
C GLU A 86 6.61 0.78 -22.31
N LEU A 87 6.73 1.22 -21.04
CA LEU A 87 5.98 0.68 -19.89
C LEU A 87 5.14 1.78 -19.27
N TRP A 88 3.98 1.38 -18.77
CA TRP A 88 3.13 2.24 -17.98
C TRP A 88 3.14 1.74 -16.54
N VAL A 89 3.52 2.62 -15.62
CA VAL A 89 3.59 2.35 -14.17
C VAL A 89 2.54 3.20 -13.49
N VAL A 90 1.69 2.55 -12.71
CA VAL A 90 0.62 3.23 -11.95
C VAL A 90 1.18 3.65 -10.60
N ASP A 91 1.18 4.96 -10.33
CA ASP A 91 1.71 5.59 -9.14
C ASP A 91 0.56 6.01 -8.22
N ASN A 92 0.19 5.11 -7.29
CA ASN A 92 -1.04 5.19 -6.49
C ASN A 92 -1.15 6.50 -5.70
N LEU A 93 -0.11 6.87 -4.95
CA LEU A 93 -0.11 8.08 -4.11
C LEU A 93 0.15 9.37 -4.90
N SER A 94 0.56 9.27 -6.14
CA SER A 94 0.78 10.42 -7.03
C SER A 94 -0.43 10.76 -7.90
N ASP A 95 -1.50 9.98 -7.85
CA ASP A 95 -2.70 10.10 -8.70
C ASP A 95 -2.36 10.20 -10.19
N SER A 96 -1.43 9.37 -10.65
CA SER A 96 -0.90 9.48 -12.00
C SER A 96 -0.32 8.17 -12.51
N VAL A 97 -0.05 8.13 -13.81
CA VAL A 97 0.68 7.06 -14.48
C VAL A 97 1.99 7.59 -15.03
N SER A 98 3.10 6.93 -14.72
CA SER A 98 4.40 7.15 -15.34
C SER A 98 4.49 6.36 -16.64
N VAL A 99 4.68 7.05 -17.77
CA VAL A 99 5.07 6.39 -19.03
C VAL A 99 6.60 6.36 -19.09
N VAL A 100 7.17 5.17 -19.09
CA VAL A 100 8.61 4.93 -18.99
C VAL A 100 9.14 4.44 -20.32
N SER A 101 10.23 5.04 -20.83
CA SER A 101 11.02 4.47 -21.93
C SER A 101 12.25 3.75 -21.38
N LEU A 102 12.37 2.46 -21.70
CA LEU A 102 13.51 1.64 -21.28
C LEU A 102 14.81 2.08 -21.98
N SER A 103 14.74 2.48 -23.24
CA SER A 103 15.92 2.94 -23.99
C SER A 103 16.41 4.29 -23.47
N ALA A 104 15.50 5.22 -23.13
CA ALA A 104 15.83 6.49 -22.49
C ALA A 104 16.20 6.31 -21.00
N GLY A 105 15.69 5.26 -20.33
CA GLY A 105 15.95 4.96 -18.92
C GLY A 105 15.29 5.96 -17.98
N ARG A 106 14.16 6.54 -18.36
CA ARG A 106 13.45 7.55 -17.58
C ARG A 106 11.95 7.59 -17.88
N VAL A 107 11.22 8.31 -17.06
CA VAL A 107 9.85 8.75 -17.37
C VAL A 107 9.90 9.72 -18.54
N ILE A 108 9.02 9.51 -19.53
CA ILE A 108 8.88 10.35 -20.74
C ILE A 108 7.53 11.04 -20.80
N ASP A 109 6.58 10.65 -19.96
CA ASP A 109 5.29 11.31 -19.84
C ASP A 109 4.67 11.01 -18.47
N VAL A 110 3.79 11.88 -17.99
CA VAL A 110 3.05 11.75 -16.74
C VAL A 110 1.58 12.04 -17.03
N LEU A 111 0.73 11.04 -16.81
CA LEU A 111 -0.69 11.14 -17.08
C LEU A 111 -1.44 11.28 -15.74
N GLU A 112 -2.07 12.43 -15.52
CA GLU A 112 -2.94 12.65 -14.36
C GLU A 112 -4.21 11.81 -14.51
N VAL A 113 -4.61 11.15 -13.41
CA VAL A 113 -5.83 10.33 -13.33
C VAL A 113 -6.62 10.65 -12.06
N GLY A 114 -7.67 9.90 -11.78
CA GLY A 114 -8.42 10.04 -10.52
C GLY A 114 -7.62 9.56 -9.31
N ASP A 115 -8.22 9.71 -8.14
CA ASP A 115 -7.61 9.43 -6.83
C ASP A 115 -7.29 7.94 -6.64
N GLU A 116 -6.11 7.65 -6.09
CA GLU A 116 -5.57 6.30 -5.84
C GLU A 116 -5.67 5.35 -7.05
N PRO A 117 -5.04 5.66 -8.20
CA PRO A 117 -5.03 4.72 -9.33
C PRO A 117 -4.38 3.39 -8.95
N ALA A 118 -4.87 2.29 -9.53
CA ALA A 118 -4.51 0.96 -9.08
C ALA A 118 -3.92 0.05 -10.16
N ASP A 119 -4.45 0.09 -11.40
CA ASP A 119 -4.00 -0.79 -12.46
C ASP A 119 -4.08 -0.13 -13.85
N VAL A 120 -3.37 -0.73 -14.81
CA VAL A 120 -3.40 -0.30 -16.22
C VAL A 120 -3.38 -1.51 -17.16
N CYS A 121 -4.27 -1.51 -18.16
CA CYS A 121 -4.25 -2.50 -19.24
C CYS A 121 -4.58 -1.86 -20.58
N PHE A 122 -4.30 -2.60 -21.67
CA PHE A 122 -4.48 -2.13 -23.04
C PHE A 122 -5.50 -2.99 -23.79
N ALA A 123 -6.41 -2.35 -24.52
CA ALA A 123 -7.41 -3.01 -25.36
C ALA A 123 -7.90 -2.11 -26.51
N GLY A 124 -8.58 -2.72 -27.47
CA GLY A 124 -9.24 -2.01 -28.57
C GLY A 124 -8.37 -1.81 -29.83
N SER A 125 -9.03 -1.29 -30.88
CA SER A 125 -8.38 -0.90 -32.11
C SER A 125 -9.12 0.31 -32.68
N PRO A 126 -8.55 1.55 -32.57
CA PRO A 126 -7.20 1.87 -32.08
C PRO A 126 -7.00 1.43 -30.61
N GLU A 127 -5.75 1.18 -30.25
CA GLU A 127 -5.37 0.74 -28.91
C GLU A 127 -5.62 1.85 -27.87
N ARG A 128 -6.20 1.50 -26.76
CA ARG A 128 -6.48 2.38 -25.62
C ARG A 128 -5.89 1.82 -24.36
N ALA A 129 -5.42 2.70 -23.50
CA ALA A 129 -5.04 2.38 -22.13
C ALA A 129 -6.21 2.67 -21.20
N PHE A 130 -6.55 1.70 -20.36
CA PHE A 130 -7.54 1.80 -19.30
C PHE A 130 -6.80 1.84 -17.98
N VAL A 131 -7.10 2.83 -17.14
CA VAL A 131 -6.49 3.02 -15.82
C VAL A 131 -7.60 3.08 -14.79
N SER A 132 -7.63 2.16 -13.85
CA SER A 132 -8.58 2.20 -12.73
C SER A 132 -8.14 3.24 -11.71
N ALA A 133 -9.06 4.11 -11.28
CA ALA A 133 -8.89 5.10 -10.22
C ALA A 133 -9.79 4.70 -9.05
N ALA A 134 -9.20 3.96 -8.10
CA ALA A 134 -9.95 3.18 -7.12
C ALA A 134 -10.76 4.06 -6.18
N ALA A 135 -10.18 5.10 -5.59
CA ALA A 135 -10.88 5.96 -4.64
C ALA A 135 -11.89 6.91 -5.31
N SER A 136 -11.76 7.10 -6.64
CA SER A 136 -12.73 7.88 -7.44
C SER A 136 -13.90 7.05 -7.96
N ASP A 137 -13.88 5.72 -7.83
CA ASP A 137 -14.85 4.79 -8.43
C ASP A 137 -14.97 4.96 -9.97
N GLU A 138 -13.83 5.10 -10.68
CA GLU A 138 -13.78 5.42 -12.10
C GLU A 138 -12.70 4.62 -12.85
N VAL A 139 -12.86 4.54 -14.19
CA VAL A 139 -11.81 4.08 -15.12
C VAL A 139 -11.51 5.19 -16.11
N HIS A 140 -10.28 5.69 -16.09
CA HIS A 140 -9.76 6.69 -17.02
C HIS A 140 -9.24 6.01 -18.29
N VAL A 141 -9.54 6.58 -19.45
CA VAL A 141 -9.18 5.98 -20.73
C VAL A 141 -8.37 6.96 -21.58
N PHE A 142 -7.23 6.50 -22.06
CA PHE A 142 -6.32 7.27 -22.91
C PHE A 142 -6.15 6.59 -24.27
N ASP A 143 -5.92 7.37 -25.30
CA ASP A 143 -5.38 6.86 -26.56
C ASP A 143 -3.92 6.46 -26.34
N ALA A 144 -3.59 5.20 -26.56
CA ALA A 144 -2.29 4.66 -26.19
C ALA A 144 -1.13 5.25 -27.01
N ASP A 145 -1.37 5.68 -28.26
CA ASP A 145 -0.33 6.25 -29.12
C ASP A 145 -0.05 7.72 -28.79
N THR A 146 -1.11 8.51 -28.58
CA THR A 146 -1.00 9.96 -28.35
C THR A 146 -0.96 10.32 -26.87
N ARG A 147 -1.32 9.40 -25.98
CA ARG A 147 -1.44 9.57 -24.52
C ARG A 147 -2.48 10.63 -24.10
N LEU A 148 -3.31 11.05 -25.05
CA LEU A 148 -4.36 12.01 -24.76
C LEU A 148 -5.57 11.32 -24.12
N PRO A 149 -6.28 12.00 -23.19
CA PRO A 149 -7.47 11.45 -22.57
C PRO A 149 -8.58 11.28 -23.62
N VAL A 150 -9.25 10.12 -23.60
CA VAL A 150 -10.39 9.77 -24.44
C VAL A 150 -11.70 9.93 -23.68
N GLY A 151 -11.73 9.54 -22.39
CA GLY A 151 -12.91 9.64 -21.55
C GLY A 151 -12.70 9.03 -20.18
N VAL A 152 -13.74 9.09 -19.36
CA VAL A 152 -13.81 8.50 -18.02
C VAL A 152 -15.10 7.67 -17.97
N VAL A 153 -15.00 6.46 -17.44
CA VAL A 153 -16.14 5.56 -17.22
C VAL A 153 -16.39 5.46 -15.71
N PRO A 154 -17.50 6.03 -15.20
CA PRO A 154 -17.85 5.86 -13.79
C PRO A 154 -18.31 4.42 -13.54
N ILE A 155 -17.88 3.86 -12.40
CA ILE A 155 -18.25 2.51 -11.97
C ILE A 155 -19.21 2.61 -10.80
N PHE A 156 -20.33 1.92 -10.88
CA PHE A 156 -21.29 1.83 -9.78
C PHE A 156 -20.87 0.75 -8.77
N GLY A 157 -19.71 0.94 -8.15
CA GLY A 157 -19.07 0.04 -7.19
C GLY A 157 -17.97 0.77 -6.44
N LYS A 158 -17.42 0.16 -5.40
CA LYS A 158 -16.36 0.76 -4.57
C LYS A 158 -14.99 0.17 -4.86
N ASP A 159 -14.04 1.04 -5.14
CA ASP A 159 -12.64 0.68 -5.38
C ASP A 159 -12.46 -0.26 -6.58
N PRO A 160 -12.76 0.12 -7.83
CA PRO A 160 -12.36 -0.63 -9.01
C PRO A 160 -10.82 -0.68 -9.09
N ARG A 161 -10.21 -1.89 -9.04
CA ARG A 161 -8.75 -2.02 -9.00
C ARG A 161 -8.20 -2.87 -10.14
N ALA A 162 -8.17 -4.19 -9.98
CA ALA A 162 -7.55 -5.07 -10.95
C ALA A 162 -8.31 -5.11 -12.28
N MET A 163 -7.58 -5.08 -13.38
CA MET A 163 -8.15 -5.11 -14.73
C MET A 163 -7.47 -6.14 -15.62
N ALA A 164 -8.24 -6.70 -16.54
CA ALA A 164 -7.74 -7.60 -17.56
C ALA A 164 -8.42 -7.36 -18.91
N PRO A 165 -7.68 -7.34 -20.03
CA PRO A 165 -8.29 -7.31 -21.35
C PRO A 165 -9.09 -8.61 -21.57
N ALA A 166 -10.29 -8.48 -22.13
CA ALA A 166 -11.08 -9.64 -22.50
C ALA A 166 -10.40 -10.45 -23.62
N HIS A 167 -10.72 -11.71 -23.73
CA HIS A 167 -10.13 -12.62 -24.71
C HIS A 167 -10.22 -12.12 -26.18
N ASP A 168 -11.26 -11.39 -26.51
CA ASP A 168 -11.46 -10.81 -27.85
C ASP A 168 -10.62 -9.55 -28.11
N GLY A 169 -9.96 -9.01 -27.09
CA GLY A 169 -9.20 -7.76 -27.14
C GLY A 169 -10.04 -6.50 -27.38
N GLY A 170 -11.38 -6.63 -27.46
CA GLY A 170 -12.31 -5.53 -27.75
C GLY A 170 -12.95 -4.90 -26.53
N SER A 171 -12.70 -5.43 -25.37
CA SER A 171 -13.27 -4.97 -24.08
C SER A 171 -12.32 -5.24 -22.92
N VAL A 172 -12.58 -4.63 -21.77
CA VAL A 172 -11.81 -4.76 -20.54
C VAL A 172 -12.71 -5.19 -19.40
N TRP A 173 -12.30 -6.17 -18.65
CA TRP A 173 -12.88 -6.54 -17.36
C TRP A 173 -12.22 -5.74 -16.23
N VAL A 174 -13.04 -5.27 -15.30
CA VAL A 174 -12.63 -4.50 -14.11
C VAL A 174 -13.18 -5.18 -12.88
N ALA A 175 -12.35 -5.53 -11.93
CA ALA A 175 -12.78 -6.07 -10.64
C ALA A 175 -12.97 -4.92 -9.63
N VAL A 176 -14.14 -4.90 -9.00
CA VAL A 176 -14.50 -3.98 -7.93
C VAL A 176 -14.03 -4.58 -6.62
N GLN A 177 -13.00 -4.00 -5.99
CA GLN A 177 -12.36 -4.64 -4.84
C GLN A 177 -13.29 -4.77 -3.64
N ARG A 178 -14.01 -3.71 -3.27
CA ARG A 178 -14.95 -3.70 -2.13
C ARG A 178 -16.39 -3.81 -2.63
N SER A 179 -16.70 -4.93 -3.28
CA SER A 179 -18.00 -5.13 -3.88
C SER A 179 -19.11 -5.41 -2.84
N GLY A 180 -18.76 -5.95 -1.68
CA GLY A 180 -19.76 -6.34 -0.68
C GLY A 180 -20.24 -7.78 -0.83
N ASN A 181 -21.40 -8.11 -0.23
CA ASN A 181 -22.00 -9.43 -0.28
C ASN A 181 -23.54 -9.40 -0.08
N GLY A 182 -24.20 -8.36 -0.52
CA GLY A 182 -25.67 -8.19 -0.42
C GLY A 182 -26.19 -7.94 0.98
N THR A 183 -25.31 -7.70 1.97
CA THR A 183 -25.74 -7.44 3.34
C THR A 183 -25.93 -5.95 3.61
N THR A 184 -26.89 -5.65 4.49
CA THR A 184 -27.17 -4.30 4.97
C THR A 184 -27.59 -4.32 6.43
N ILE A 185 -27.91 -3.17 7.00
CA ILE A 185 -28.23 -2.99 8.40
C ILE A 185 -29.65 -2.53 8.63
N ILE A 186 -30.35 -3.13 9.57
CA ILE A 186 -31.57 -2.59 10.17
C ILE A 186 -31.17 -1.89 11.46
N SER A 187 -31.61 -0.63 11.63
CA SER A 187 -31.27 0.19 12.80
C SER A 187 -31.74 -0.45 14.10
N GLU A 188 -31.11 -0.09 15.22
CA GLU A 188 -31.52 -0.62 16.54
C GLU A 188 -32.98 -0.33 16.88
N HIS A 189 -33.56 0.75 16.36
CA HIS A 189 -34.95 1.11 16.62
C HIS A 189 -35.96 0.16 15.96
N ASP A 190 -35.57 -0.42 14.82
CA ASP A 190 -36.45 -1.30 14.01
C ASP A 190 -36.08 -2.77 14.14
N ALA A 191 -34.92 -3.06 14.68
CA ALA A 191 -34.42 -4.43 14.86
C ALA A 191 -35.22 -5.19 15.93
N PRO A 192 -35.42 -6.52 15.78
CA PRO A 192 -36.11 -7.34 16.79
C PRO A 192 -35.29 -7.38 18.09
N THR A 193 -35.97 -7.72 19.19
CA THR A 193 -35.33 -7.93 20.46
C THR A 193 -34.16 -8.93 20.33
N PRO A 194 -32.97 -8.60 20.81
CA PRO A 194 -31.81 -9.49 20.73
C PRO A 194 -32.03 -10.84 21.43
N PRO A 195 -31.37 -11.91 21.00
CA PRO A 195 -31.47 -13.21 21.66
C PRO A 195 -30.92 -13.13 23.09
N ALA A 196 -31.42 -14.02 23.96
CA ALA A 196 -30.89 -14.12 25.31
C ALA A 196 -29.43 -14.56 25.33
N PRO A 197 -28.58 -13.99 26.21
CA PRO A 197 -27.21 -14.47 26.40
C PRO A 197 -27.15 -15.97 26.69
N TRP A 198 -26.07 -16.63 26.30
CA TRP A 198 -25.81 -18.03 26.65
C TRP A 198 -25.26 -18.16 28.07
N ASN A 199 -24.50 -17.16 28.51
CA ASN A 199 -24.12 -17.04 29.93
C ASN A 199 -25.31 -16.50 30.74
N PRO A 200 -25.91 -17.35 31.64
CA PRO A 200 -27.10 -16.94 32.39
C PRO A 200 -26.83 -15.88 33.45
N SER A 201 -25.59 -15.54 33.73
CA SER A 201 -25.22 -14.46 34.65
C SER A 201 -25.22 -13.09 34.01
N LEU A 202 -25.23 -13.02 32.69
CA LEU A 202 -25.32 -11.76 31.99
C LEU A 202 -26.71 -11.10 32.10
N PRO A 203 -26.79 -9.77 32.19
CA PRO A 203 -28.05 -9.06 32.01
C PRO A 203 -28.63 -9.34 30.62
N PRO A 204 -29.90 -8.99 30.37
CA PRO A 204 -30.45 -9.02 29.02
C PRO A 204 -29.54 -8.24 28.03
N ALA A 205 -29.36 -8.78 26.83
CA ALA A 205 -28.58 -8.11 25.80
C ALA A 205 -29.15 -6.71 25.49
N PRO A 206 -28.28 -5.72 25.22
CA PRO A 206 -28.75 -4.40 24.80
C PRO A 206 -29.45 -4.50 23.45
N GLN A 207 -30.37 -3.57 23.19
CA GLN A 207 -30.98 -3.41 21.86
C GLN A 207 -29.89 -2.95 20.91
N THR A 208 -29.77 -3.57 19.75
CA THR A 208 -28.73 -3.28 18.74
C THR A 208 -29.30 -3.44 17.35
N GLY A 209 -28.68 -2.85 16.35
CA GLY A 209 -28.99 -3.10 14.94
C GLY A 209 -28.85 -4.59 14.57
N LEU A 210 -29.31 -4.94 13.39
CA LEU A 210 -29.27 -6.29 12.84
C LEU A 210 -28.76 -6.29 11.40
N ILE A 211 -27.69 -7.05 11.13
CA ILE A 211 -27.21 -7.29 9.76
C ILE A 211 -28.13 -8.30 9.09
N VAL A 212 -28.60 -8.00 7.90
CA VAL A 212 -29.51 -8.83 7.10
C VAL A 212 -29.06 -8.88 5.63
N GLU A 213 -29.47 -9.91 4.90
CA GLU A 213 -29.40 -9.89 3.43
C GLU A 213 -30.46 -8.92 2.91
N HIS A 214 -30.12 -8.05 1.97
CA HIS A 214 -31.03 -7.00 1.47
C HIS A 214 -32.30 -7.55 0.83
N ASP A 215 -32.24 -8.75 0.24
CA ASP A 215 -33.33 -9.44 -0.43
C ASP A 215 -34.10 -10.43 0.46
N ASP A 216 -33.77 -10.55 1.75
CA ASP A 216 -34.50 -11.41 2.69
C ASP A 216 -35.96 -10.94 2.82
N PRO A 217 -36.94 -11.77 2.42
CA PRO A 217 -38.35 -11.39 2.42
C PRO A 217 -38.91 -11.07 3.83
N THR A 218 -38.21 -11.49 4.89
CA THR A 218 -38.57 -11.15 6.27
C THR A 218 -38.47 -9.66 6.52
N TRP A 219 -37.50 -9.00 5.89
CA TRP A 219 -37.12 -7.62 6.14
C TRP A 219 -37.49 -6.64 5.02
N SER A 220 -38.07 -7.12 3.91
CA SER A 220 -38.43 -6.30 2.75
C SER A 220 -39.36 -5.11 3.05
N HIS A 221 -39.97 -5.06 4.24
CA HIS A 221 -40.78 -3.92 4.68
C HIS A 221 -39.95 -2.82 5.36
N LEU A 222 -38.71 -3.11 5.73
CA LEU A 222 -37.73 -2.19 6.31
C LEU A 222 -36.62 -1.88 5.32
N VAL A 223 -36.11 -2.90 4.62
CA VAL A 223 -35.10 -2.75 3.58
C VAL A 223 -35.79 -2.56 2.23
N THR A 224 -35.85 -1.34 1.76
CA THR A 224 -36.55 -0.96 0.52
C THR A 224 -35.61 -0.66 -0.65
N TRP A 225 -34.30 -0.75 -0.42
CA TRP A 225 -33.22 -0.56 -1.39
C TRP A 225 -32.58 -1.89 -1.79
N ASP A 226 -32.02 -1.92 -2.99
CA ASP A 226 -31.19 -3.01 -3.50
C ASP A 226 -29.71 -2.68 -3.26
N VAL A 227 -28.96 -3.55 -2.57
CA VAL A 227 -27.50 -3.46 -2.48
C VAL A 227 -26.96 -4.13 -3.74
N VAL A 228 -26.51 -3.30 -4.68
CA VAL A 228 -26.25 -3.77 -6.06
C VAL A 228 -25.04 -4.69 -6.13
N ASP A 229 -24.05 -4.56 -5.25
CA ASP A 229 -22.87 -5.45 -5.13
C ASP A 229 -22.28 -5.84 -6.50
N ILE A 230 -21.82 -4.85 -7.24
CA ILE A 230 -21.15 -5.11 -8.51
C ILE A 230 -19.75 -5.62 -8.26
N ASP A 231 -19.48 -6.87 -8.68
CA ASP A 231 -18.18 -7.52 -8.56
C ASP A 231 -17.29 -7.27 -9.78
N LEU A 232 -17.83 -7.46 -10.98
CA LEU A 232 -17.11 -7.22 -12.22
C LEU A 232 -17.92 -6.30 -13.15
N VAL A 233 -17.17 -5.44 -13.84
CA VAL A 233 -17.69 -4.60 -14.92
C VAL A 233 -16.93 -4.90 -16.19
N ARG A 234 -17.66 -5.04 -17.33
CA ARG A 234 -17.04 -5.17 -18.65
C ARG A 234 -17.26 -3.90 -19.45
N ILE A 235 -16.19 -3.28 -19.91
CA ILE A 235 -16.20 -2.01 -20.65
C ILE A 235 -15.81 -2.27 -22.10
N ASP A 236 -16.64 -1.81 -23.07
CA ASP A 236 -16.30 -1.82 -24.50
C ASP A 236 -15.16 -0.84 -24.81
N ALA A 237 -14.09 -1.34 -25.40
CA ALA A 237 -12.91 -0.53 -25.66
C ALA A 237 -13.11 0.54 -26.76
N GLY A 238 -14.09 0.37 -27.64
CA GLY A 238 -14.39 1.31 -28.71
C GLY A 238 -15.34 2.42 -28.30
N THR A 239 -16.40 2.10 -27.58
CA THR A 239 -17.50 3.03 -27.22
C THR A 239 -17.43 3.54 -25.79
N LEU A 240 -16.64 2.92 -24.91
CA LEU A 240 -16.56 3.16 -23.47
C LEU A 240 -17.88 2.89 -22.73
N SER A 241 -18.80 2.11 -23.31
CA SER A 241 -20.03 1.71 -22.65
C SER A 241 -19.81 0.48 -21.81
N ILE A 242 -20.49 0.39 -20.69
CA ILE A 242 -20.57 -0.83 -19.89
C ILE A 242 -21.37 -1.85 -20.68
N LEU A 243 -20.80 -3.04 -20.87
CA LEU A 243 -21.41 -4.17 -21.58
C LEU A 243 -22.07 -5.15 -20.62
N ASP A 244 -21.41 -5.45 -19.52
CA ASP A 244 -21.84 -6.39 -18.51
C ASP A 244 -21.51 -5.89 -17.11
N GLU A 245 -22.39 -6.17 -16.16
CA GLU A 245 -22.23 -6.02 -14.73
C GLU A 245 -22.53 -7.37 -14.09
N VAL A 246 -21.58 -7.90 -13.32
CA VAL A 246 -21.66 -9.23 -12.71
C VAL A 246 -21.69 -9.09 -11.20
N ARG A 247 -22.54 -9.88 -10.54
CA ARG A 247 -22.73 -9.94 -9.09
C ARG A 247 -22.45 -11.36 -8.58
N ASP A 248 -22.38 -11.57 -7.27
CA ASP A 248 -22.28 -12.87 -6.59
C ASP A 248 -20.94 -13.61 -6.80
N MET A 249 -19.85 -12.90 -7.11
CA MET A 249 -18.54 -13.53 -7.23
C MET A 249 -17.80 -13.59 -5.88
N GLY A 250 -17.92 -12.56 -5.04
CA GLY A 250 -17.21 -12.51 -3.76
C GLY A 250 -17.57 -11.30 -2.93
N THR A 251 -16.73 -10.94 -1.97
CA THR A 251 -16.88 -9.75 -1.13
C THR A 251 -15.72 -8.79 -1.33
N ILE A 252 -14.48 -9.30 -1.28
CA ILE A 252 -13.27 -8.55 -1.58
C ILE A 252 -12.59 -9.23 -2.75
N LEU A 253 -12.45 -8.52 -3.86
CA LEU A 253 -11.85 -9.00 -5.10
C LEU A 253 -10.47 -8.38 -5.29
N TYR A 254 -9.44 -9.22 -5.27
CA TYR A 254 -8.04 -8.74 -5.28
C TYR A 254 -7.42 -8.71 -6.67
N ASP A 255 -7.70 -9.73 -7.50
CA ASP A 255 -7.09 -9.87 -8.81
C ASP A 255 -8.02 -10.55 -9.80
N ILE A 256 -7.80 -10.32 -11.09
CA ILE A 256 -8.57 -10.86 -12.21
C ILE A 256 -7.63 -11.36 -13.31
N ALA A 257 -7.91 -12.56 -13.81
CA ALA A 257 -7.19 -13.12 -14.94
C ALA A 257 -8.18 -13.69 -15.96
N VAL A 258 -7.95 -13.41 -17.23
CA VAL A 258 -8.75 -13.97 -18.35
C VAL A 258 -7.98 -15.10 -18.99
N ASP A 259 -8.63 -16.26 -19.13
CA ASP A 259 -8.04 -17.38 -19.80
C ASP A 259 -7.82 -17.12 -21.29
N PRO A 260 -6.59 -17.24 -21.78
CA PRO A 260 -6.29 -17.00 -23.18
C PRO A 260 -6.83 -18.06 -24.14
N THR A 261 -7.35 -19.20 -23.63
CA THR A 261 -7.84 -20.30 -24.48
C THR A 261 -9.33 -20.24 -24.76
N ASP A 262 -10.15 -19.87 -23.78
CA ASP A 262 -11.61 -19.90 -23.87
C ASP A 262 -12.30 -18.62 -23.40
N GLY A 263 -11.55 -17.70 -22.76
CA GLY A 263 -12.03 -16.41 -22.32
C GLY A 263 -12.76 -16.44 -20.98
N HIS A 264 -12.72 -17.55 -20.22
CA HIS A 264 -13.23 -17.59 -18.87
C HIS A 264 -12.47 -16.61 -17.98
N VAL A 265 -13.17 -16.01 -17.02
CA VAL A 265 -12.62 -14.99 -16.12
C VAL A 265 -12.46 -15.57 -14.73
N PHE A 266 -11.25 -15.56 -14.20
CA PHE A 266 -10.92 -16.02 -12.87
C PHE A 266 -10.65 -14.84 -11.95
N VAL A 267 -11.17 -14.87 -10.73
CA VAL A 267 -11.03 -13.81 -9.72
C VAL A 267 -10.51 -14.42 -8.43
N ALA A 268 -9.42 -13.85 -7.90
CA ALA A 268 -8.96 -14.12 -6.54
C ALA A 268 -9.78 -13.29 -5.56
N ASN A 269 -10.50 -13.94 -4.65
CA ASN A 269 -11.43 -13.24 -3.78
C ASN A 269 -11.64 -13.91 -2.43
N THR A 270 -12.21 -13.14 -1.49
CA THR A 270 -12.78 -13.67 -0.26
C THR A 270 -14.30 -13.53 -0.27
N PHE A 271 -14.95 -14.29 0.58
CA PHE A 271 -16.38 -14.16 0.84
C PHE A 271 -16.62 -14.00 2.34
N ALA A 272 -17.15 -12.85 2.74
CA ALA A 272 -17.39 -12.50 4.13
C ALA A 272 -18.66 -13.18 4.66
N ARG A 273 -18.62 -13.56 5.94
CA ARG A 273 -19.73 -14.18 6.67
C ARG A 273 -20.30 -13.23 7.73
N ASN A 274 -20.33 -11.95 7.44
CA ASN A 274 -20.73 -10.89 8.38
C ASN A 274 -22.22 -10.95 8.79
N HIS A 275 -23.09 -11.65 8.03
CA HIS A 275 -24.47 -11.95 8.41
C HIS A 275 -24.55 -12.98 9.57
N VAL A 276 -23.45 -13.72 9.83
CA VAL A 276 -23.37 -14.66 10.97
C VAL A 276 -23.06 -13.89 12.24
N ARG A 277 -23.97 -13.99 13.22
CA ARG A 277 -23.81 -13.30 14.51
C ARG A 277 -22.93 -14.09 15.47
N PHE A 278 -22.23 -13.34 16.30
CA PHE A 278 -21.45 -13.72 17.46
C PHE A 278 -20.07 -14.30 17.15
N LEU A 279 -19.13 -13.83 17.96
CA LEU A 279 -17.72 -14.18 17.90
C LEU A 279 -17.49 -15.70 17.85
N GLN A 280 -18.21 -16.48 18.68
CA GLN A 280 -18.06 -17.94 18.75
C GLN A 280 -18.34 -18.66 17.44
N ASN A 281 -19.22 -18.09 16.59
CA ASN A 281 -19.59 -18.67 15.29
C ASN A 281 -18.63 -18.24 14.17
N LEU A 282 -17.77 -17.25 14.46
CA LEU A 282 -16.85 -16.63 13.49
C LEU A 282 -15.38 -16.87 13.80
N LYS A 283 -15.03 -17.39 15.00
CA LYS A 283 -13.67 -17.74 15.39
C LYS A 283 -12.97 -18.57 14.32
N GLY A 284 -11.86 -18.05 13.75
CA GLY A 284 -11.11 -18.70 12.68
C GLY A 284 -11.89 -18.89 11.38
N HIS A 285 -13.10 -18.32 11.21
CA HIS A 285 -13.96 -18.52 10.04
C HIS A 285 -14.87 -17.32 9.75
N SER A 286 -14.33 -16.13 9.78
CA SER A 286 -15.09 -14.93 9.37
C SER A 286 -15.19 -14.79 7.85
N ILE A 287 -14.23 -15.34 7.10
CA ILE A 287 -14.20 -15.32 5.65
C ILE A 287 -14.00 -16.72 5.07
N GLN A 288 -14.31 -16.89 3.80
CA GLN A 288 -13.88 -18.00 2.94
C GLN A 288 -12.93 -17.47 1.87
N SER A 289 -11.78 -18.12 1.70
CA SER A 289 -10.83 -17.83 0.62
C SER A 289 -11.25 -18.59 -0.64
N ARG A 290 -11.42 -17.90 -1.76
CA ARG A 290 -11.95 -18.45 -3.01
C ARG A 290 -11.14 -18.03 -4.23
N VAL A 291 -11.22 -18.83 -5.27
CA VAL A 291 -11.10 -18.41 -6.67
C VAL A 291 -12.45 -18.59 -7.29
N THR A 292 -12.99 -17.56 -7.89
CA THR A 292 -14.31 -17.63 -8.55
C THR A 292 -14.14 -17.49 -10.05
N GLU A 293 -14.73 -18.42 -10.81
CA GLU A 293 -14.70 -18.45 -12.27
C GLU A 293 -16.04 -17.97 -12.82
N LEU A 294 -15.99 -17.10 -13.83
CA LEU A 294 -17.13 -16.69 -14.64
C LEU A 294 -16.95 -17.24 -16.05
N ASP A 295 -17.96 -17.96 -16.56
CA ASP A 295 -18.12 -18.20 -17.99
C ASP A 295 -18.88 -17.01 -18.60
N PRO A 296 -18.21 -16.11 -19.35
CA PRO A 296 -18.84 -14.89 -19.85
C PRO A 296 -19.87 -15.13 -20.97
N LEU A 297 -19.89 -16.33 -21.54
CA LEU A 297 -20.86 -16.70 -22.59
C LEU A 297 -22.18 -17.15 -21.99
N SER A 298 -22.15 -17.94 -20.92
CA SER A 298 -23.36 -18.46 -20.25
C SER A 298 -23.80 -17.62 -19.06
N GLY A 299 -22.91 -16.77 -18.51
CA GLY A 299 -23.12 -16.04 -17.26
C GLY A 299 -23.06 -16.91 -16.00
N VAL A 300 -22.58 -18.14 -16.11
CA VAL A 300 -22.49 -19.07 -14.96
C VAL A 300 -21.25 -18.77 -14.14
N ILE A 301 -21.42 -18.71 -12.81
CA ILE A 301 -20.39 -18.45 -11.83
C ILE A 301 -20.07 -19.73 -11.06
N TYR A 302 -18.78 -20.05 -10.91
CA TYR A 302 -18.28 -21.22 -10.19
C TYR A 302 -17.34 -20.77 -9.06
N PRO A 303 -17.81 -20.68 -7.80
CA PRO A 303 -16.96 -20.36 -6.67
C PRO A 303 -16.19 -21.60 -6.18
N TYR A 304 -14.88 -21.57 -6.26
CA TYR A 304 -13.98 -22.61 -5.80
C TYR A 304 -13.39 -22.24 -4.45
N GLU A 305 -13.87 -22.87 -3.38
CA GLU A 305 -13.30 -22.69 -2.05
C GLU A 305 -11.90 -23.31 -1.98
N LEU A 306 -10.91 -22.54 -1.49
CA LEU A 306 -9.52 -22.98 -1.41
C LEU A 306 -9.23 -23.92 -0.24
N ASN A 307 -10.12 -23.98 0.77
CA ASN A 307 -9.95 -24.79 1.97
C ASN A 307 -11.13 -25.76 2.18
N PRO A 308 -11.52 -26.55 1.17
CA PRO A 308 -12.66 -27.44 1.29
C PRO A 308 -12.41 -28.53 2.34
N GLY A 309 -13.43 -28.79 3.18
CA GLY A 309 -13.39 -29.87 4.16
C GLY A 309 -12.67 -29.54 5.48
N VAL A 310 -12.35 -28.27 5.72
CA VAL A 310 -11.86 -27.82 7.04
C VAL A 310 -12.99 -27.93 8.05
N ASP A 311 -12.74 -28.61 9.18
CA ASP A 311 -13.64 -28.64 10.32
C ASP A 311 -13.33 -27.43 11.21
N TYR A 312 -14.12 -26.37 11.06
CA TYR A 312 -13.98 -25.13 11.82
C TYR A 312 -14.42 -25.23 13.29
N THR A 313 -14.97 -26.37 13.73
CA THR A 313 -15.29 -26.61 15.14
C THR A 313 -14.09 -27.11 15.95
N ILE A 314 -13.01 -27.45 15.24
CA ILE A 314 -11.75 -27.88 15.86
C ILE A 314 -10.76 -26.70 15.83
N LEU A 315 -10.48 -26.14 17.01
CA LEU A 315 -9.51 -25.06 17.18
C LEU A 315 -8.66 -25.35 18.44
N PRO A 316 -7.31 -25.34 18.33
CA PRO A 316 -6.53 -25.23 17.09
C PRO A 316 -6.64 -26.45 16.17
N ASN A 317 -6.40 -26.27 14.86
CA ASN A 317 -6.48 -27.28 13.80
C ASN A 317 -5.17 -27.30 12.99
N ASP A 318 -4.13 -27.95 13.49
CA ASP A 318 -2.82 -28.03 12.83
C ASP A 318 -2.88 -28.71 11.45
N PRO A 319 -3.65 -29.79 11.21
CA PRO A 319 -3.83 -30.32 9.85
C PRO A 319 -4.36 -29.33 8.84
N SER A 320 -5.30 -28.46 9.23
CA SER A 320 -5.79 -27.37 8.40
C SER A 320 -4.69 -26.33 8.19
N ARG A 321 -4.07 -25.84 9.27
CA ARG A 321 -2.97 -24.84 9.20
C ARG A 321 -1.83 -25.31 8.30
N ALA A 322 -1.51 -26.61 8.31
CA ALA A 322 -0.45 -27.18 7.50
C ALA A 322 -0.72 -27.11 5.98
N THR A 323 -1.96 -26.92 5.58
CA THR A 323 -2.35 -26.97 4.16
C THR A 323 -3.24 -25.81 3.70
N ALA A 324 -3.71 -24.94 4.59
CA ALA A 324 -4.60 -23.84 4.25
C ALA A 324 -3.99 -22.90 3.21
N LEU A 325 -4.87 -22.36 2.36
CA LEU A 325 -4.61 -21.26 1.43
C LEU A 325 -5.49 -20.09 1.86
N ALA A 326 -4.92 -19.10 2.53
CA ALA A 326 -5.66 -17.95 3.06
C ALA A 326 -5.37 -16.67 2.29
N GLU A 327 -6.41 -15.86 2.10
CA GLU A 327 -6.31 -14.53 1.52
C GLU A 327 -5.67 -14.56 0.13
N PRO A 328 -6.37 -15.10 -0.88
CA PRO A 328 -5.89 -15.14 -2.27
C PRO A 328 -5.87 -13.73 -2.85
N VAL A 329 -4.71 -13.27 -3.34
CA VAL A 329 -4.49 -11.87 -3.72
C VAL A 329 -3.91 -11.69 -5.13
N ALA A 330 -3.48 -12.76 -5.80
CA ALA A 330 -3.00 -12.69 -7.17
C ALA A 330 -3.21 -14.01 -7.90
N LEU A 331 -3.34 -13.95 -9.24
CA LEU A 331 -3.57 -15.07 -10.12
C LEU A 331 -2.57 -15.10 -11.29
N ALA A 332 -2.22 -16.31 -11.73
CA ALA A 332 -1.58 -16.52 -13.03
C ALA A 332 -2.11 -17.80 -13.67
N ILE A 333 -2.51 -17.72 -14.94
CA ILE A 333 -3.04 -18.86 -15.68
C ILE A 333 -1.94 -19.44 -16.57
N ASP A 334 -1.71 -20.73 -16.46
CA ASP A 334 -0.80 -21.49 -17.33
C ASP A 334 -1.63 -22.37 -18.26
N PRO A 335 -1.82 -21.93 -19.52
CA PRO A 335 -2.60 -22.71 -20.49
C PRO A 335 -1.84 -23.94 -21.01
N GLN A 336 -0.52 -24.04 -20.80
CA GLN A 336 0.29 -25.18 -21.24
C GLN A 336 0.18 -26.35 -20.27
N LEU A 337 0.12 -26.07 -18.97
CA LEU A 337 -0.02 -27.08 -17.92
C LEU A 337 -1.46 -27.24 -17.41
N ASP A 338 -2.40 -26.49 -17.97
CA ASP A 338 -3.81 -26.46 -17.56
C ASP A 338 -3.98 -26.14 -16.05
N ARG A 339 -3.26 -25.08 -15.59
CA ARG A 339 -3.17 -24.68 -14.18
C ARG A 339 -3.54 -23.22 -13.94
N VAL A 340 -4.08 -22.99 -12.75
CA VAL A 340 -4.24 -21.64 -12.17
C VAL A 340 -3.38 -21.57 -10.92
N TYR A 341 -2.41 -20.66 -10.89
CA TYR A 341 -1.62 -20.34 -9.73
C TYR A 341 -2.29 -19.23 -8.93
N VAL A 342 -2.31 -19.37 -7.61
CA VAL A 342 -3.00 -18.46 -6.69
C VAL A 342 -2.05 -18.07 -5.58
N ALA A 343 -1.72 -16.78 -5.44
CA ALA A 343 -0.95 -16.28 -4.31
C ALA A 343 -1.85 -16.19 -3.06
N ALA A 344 -1.63 -17.08 -2.10
CA ALA A 344 -2.32 -17.09 -0.80
C ALA A 344 -1.44 -16.35 0.23
N GLN A 345 -1.60 -15.03 0.30
CA GLN A 345 -0.74 -14.14 1.09
C GLN A 345 -0.70 -14.53 2.56
N GLY A 346 -1.88 -14.81 3.15
CA GLY A 346 -2.00 -15.10 4.58
C GLY A 346 -1.28 -16.38 5.03
N THR A 347 -0.98 -17.31 4.13
CA THR A 347 -0.29 -18.57 4.47
C THR A 347 1.07 -18.73 3.83
N ASP A 348 1.59 -17.70 3.13
CA ASP A 348 2.87 -17.75 2.42
C ASP A 348 2.96 -18.91 1.41
N ARG A 349 1.90 -19.09 0.62
CA ARG A 349 1.80 -20.19 -0.34
C ARG A 349 1.36 -19.75 -1.71
N ILE A 350 1.81 -20.48 -2.73
CA ILE A 350 1.21 -20.40 -4.05
C ILE A 350 0.36 -21.66 -4.26
N GLY A 351 -0.96 -21.52 -4.21
CA GLY A 351 -1.90 -22.60 -4.54
C GLY A 351 -1.80 -22.96 -6.01
N VAL A 352 -1.94 -24.25 -6.33
CA VAL A 352 -1.98 -24.78 -7.70
C VAL A 352 -3.31 -25.48 -7.88
N LEU A 353 -4.17 -24.93 -8.74
CA LEU A 353 -5.46 -25.47 -9.09
C LEU A 353 -5.44 -25.98 -10.55
N ASP A 354 -6.27 -26.98 -10.88
CA ASP A 354 -6.62 -27.18 -12.27
C ASP A 354 -7.75 -26.22 -12.71
N ARG A 355 -8.08 -26.26 -13.99
CA ARG A 355 -9.12 -25.40 -14.58
C ARG A 355 -10.52 -25.63 -14.03
N ALA A 356 -10.78 -26.75 -13.38
CA ALA A 356 -12.03 -27.05 -12.69
C ALA A 356 -12.00 -26.62 -11.20
N GLY A 357 -11.01 -25.84 -10.81
CA GLY A 357 -10.84 -25.35 -9.43
C GLY A 357 -10.37 -26.40 -8.43
N VAL A 358 -9.99 -27.60 -8.89
CA VAL A 358 -9.51 -28.65 -7.99
C VAL A 358 -8.05 -28.45 -7.65
N ARG A 359 -7.75 -28.33 -6.38
CA ARG A 359 -6.41 -28.14 -5.86
C ARG A 359 -5.50 -29.34 -6.17
N GLN A 360 -4.41 -29.09 -6.90
CA GLN A 360 -3.39 -30.06 -7.27
C GLN A 360 -2.21 -30.07 -6.28
N GLY A 361 -1.95 -28.94 -5.59
CA GLY A 361 -0.86 -28.79 -4.65
C GLY A 361 -0.65 -27.33 -4.26
N PHE A 362 0.50 -27.04 -3.72
CA PHE A 362 0.96 -25.69 -3.46
C PHE A 362 2.48 -25.61 -3.39
N VAL A 363 3.05 -24.43 -3.55
CA VAL A 363 4.45 -24.09 -3.28
C VAL A 363 4.50 -23.40 -1.92
N GLU A 364 5.37 -23.85 -1.03
CA GLU A 364 5.67 -23.19 0.23
C GLU A 364 6.73 -22.11 -0.01
N LEU A 365 6.47 -20.88 0.38
CA LEU A 365 7.42 -19.76 0.30
C LEU A 365 8.06 -19.48 1.66
N GLY A 366 7.28 -19.57 2.72
CA GLY A 366 7.66 -19.33 4.10
C GLY A 366 7.82 -20.61 4.93
N PRO A 367 7.49 -20.56 6.22
CA PRO A 367 7.61 -21.70 7.14
C PRO A 367 6.80 -22.92 6.69
N GLU A 368 7.41 -24.10 6.73
CA GLU A 368 6.78 -25.33 6.27
C GLU A 368 5.62 -25.80 7.17
N GLY A 369 4.57 -26.28 6.55
CA GLY A 369 3.44 -26.95 7.19
C GLY A 369 2.68 -26.06 8.17
N ALA A 370 2.42 -26.56 9.39
CA ALA A 370 1.70 -25.84 10.44
C ALA A 370 2.58 -24.89 11.28
N ALA A 371 3.86 -24.77 10.94
CA ALA A 371 4.77 -23.90 11.69
C ALA A 371 4.34 -22.43 11.58
N VAL A 372 4.36 -21.73 12.73
CA VAL A 372 4.10 -20.29 12.83
C VAL A 372 5.43 -19.60 13.06
N ASP A 373 5.90 -18.87 12.08
CA ASP A 373 7.11 -18.05 12.15
C ASP A 373 6.86 -16.77 11.33
N THR A 374 6.14 -15.83 11.96
CA THR A 374 5.77 -14.56 11.34
C THR A 374 6.99 -13.76 10.88
N ALA A 375 8.13 -13.89 11.57
CA ALA A 375 9.35 -13.17 11.23
C ALA A 375 9.93 -13.56 9.84
N SER A 376 9.68 -14.79 9.39
CA SER A 376 10.14 -15.29 8.09
C SER A 376 9.10 -15.19 6.97
N MET A 377 7.94 -14.57 7.24
CA MET A 377 6.85 -14.43 6.28
C MET A 377 7.29 -13.63 5.06
N ARG A 378 6.94 -14.13 3.85
CA ARG A 378 7.29 -13.55 2.54
C ARG A 378 6.19 -12.63 1.99
N GLY A 379 4.91 -13.02 2.17
CA GLY A 379 3.73 -12.27 1.71
C GLY A 379 3.62 -12.16 0.20
N PRO A 380 3.35 -13.25 -0.53
CA PRO A 380 3.17 -13.21 -1.98
C PRO A 380 2.02 -12.28 -2.35
N ARG A 381 2.27 -11.31 -3.26
CA ARG A 381 1.29 -10.28 -3.63
C ARG A 381 1.13 -10.07 -5.13
N GLY A 382 1.98 -10.67 -5.95
CA GLY A 382 1.89 -10.58 -7.40
C GLY A 382 2.51 -11.79 -8.07
N LEU A 383 1.98 -12.20 -9.22
CA LEU A 383 2.43 -13.36 -9.97
C LEU A 383 2.69 -12.99 -11.43
N ALA A 384 3.82 -13.43 -11.98
CA ALA A 384 4.13 -13.30 -13.40
C ALA A 384 4.69 -14.60 -13.96
N LEU A 385 3.94 -15.25 -14.85
CA LEU A 385 4.37 -16.47 -15.51
C LEU A 385 5.30 -16.13 -16.68
N HIS A 386 6.43 -16.80 -16.76
CA HIS A 386 7.31 -16.71 -17.93
C HIS A 386 6.60 -17.28 -19.18
N PRO A 387 6.77 -16.69 -20.39
CA PRO A 387 6.09 -17.15 -21.60
C PRO A 387 6.33 -18.62 -21.99
N THR A 388 7.43 -19.22 -21.52
CA THR A 388 7.68 -20.68 -21.69
C THR A 388 6.87 -21.56 -20.75
N GLY A 389 6.21 -20.97 -19.74
CA GLY A 389 5.51 -21.71 -18.68
C GLY A 389 6.40 -22.40 -17.64
N GLU A 390 7.74 -22.34 -17.77
CA GLU A 390 8.65 -23.08 -16.90
C GLU A 390 8.97 -22.38 -15.58
N ARG A 391 8.79 -21.07 -15.51
CA ARG A 391 9.07 -20.23 -14.32
C ARG A 391 7.89 -19.34 -13.98
N LEU A 392 7.62 -19.24 -12.67
CA LEU A 392 6.68 -18.29 -12.10
C LEU A 392 7.45 -17.34 -11.18
N TYR A 393 7.38 -16.04 -11.42
CA TYR A 393 7.97 -15.02 -10.57
C TYR A 393 6.91 -14.52 -9.60
N VAL A 394 7.26 -14.50 -8.32
CA VAL A 394 6.37 -14.15 -7.22
C VAL A 394 6.89 -12.89 -6.55
N PHE A 395 6.13 -11.81 -6.60
CA PHE A 395 6.44 -10.61 -5.81
C PHE A 395 6.12 -10.87 -4.34
N GLU A 396 7.13 -10.81 -3.49
CA GLU A 396 7.07 -11.07 -2.05
C GLU A 396 7.10 -9.74 -1.29
N ARG A 397 5.92 -9.15 -1.05
CA ARG A 397 5.77 -7.81 -0.47
C ARG A 397 6.42 -7.68 0.90
N LEU A 398 6.28 -8.68 1.76
CA LEU A 398 6.76 -8.63 3.14
C LEU A 398 8.26 -8.97 3.26
N ALA A 399 8.81 -9.67 2.27
CA ALA A 399 10.25 -9.95 2.18
C ALA A 399 11.00 -8.91 1.33
N HIS A 400 10.27 -8.02 0.62
CA HIS A 400 10.83 -7.07 -0.32
C HIS A 400 11.72 -7.76 -1.37
N ALA A 401 11.16 -8.80 -2.01
CA ALA A 401 11.91 -9.69 -2.90
C ALA A 401 11.02 -10.22 -4.04
N VAL A 402 11.66 -10.90 -4.98
CA VAL A 402 10.99 -11.73 -5.99
C VAL A 402 11.48 -13.17 -5.87
N ALA A 403 10.57 -14.09 -5.56
CA ALA A 403 10.89 -15.53 -5.64
C ALA A 403 10.75 -16.04 -7.07
N VAL A 404 11.63 -16.97 -7.45
CA VAL A 404 11.59 -17.71 -8.70
C VAL A 404 11.13 -19.13 -8.41
N VAL A 405 9.99 -19.52 -8.93
CA VAL A 405 9.38 -20.84 -8.74
C VAL A 405 9.51 -21.66 -10.01
N ASP A 406 10.02 -22.88 -9.89
CA ASP A 406 9.97 -23.88 -10.95
C ASP A 406 8.57 -24.51 -11.00
N THR A 407 7.88 -24.36 -12.12
CA THR A 407 6.48 -24.78 -12.29
C THR A 407 6.30 -26.31 -12.39
N GLN A 408 7.37 -27.05 -12.70
CA GLN A 408 7.32 -28.50 -12.81
C GLN A 408 7.52 -29.18 -11.45
N SER A 409 8.55 -28.74 -10.71
CA SER A 409 8.84 -29.28 -9.37
C SER A 409 8.00 -28.65 -8.27
N LEU A 410 7.33 -27.53 -8.55
CA LEU A 410 6.57 -26.71 -7.58
C LEU A 410 7.42 -26.34 -6.37
N SER A 411 8.60 -25.80 -6.63
CA SER A 411 9.55 -25.38 -5.59
C SER A 411 10.21 -24.04 -5.92
N VAL A 412 10.54 -23.28 -4.88
CA VAL A 412 11.35 -22.07 -5.00
C VAL A 412 12.78 -22.49 -5.36
N ILE A 413 13.35 -21.90 -6.41
CA ILE A 413 14.70 -22.16 -6.87
C ILE A 413 15.66 -20.98 -6.64
N ALA A 414 15.13 -19.77 -6.52
CA ALA A 414 15.88 -18.56 -6.20
C ALA A 414 14.97 -17.53 -5.52
N GLU A 415 15.55 -16.63 -4.76
CA GLU A 415 14.93 -15.43 -4.21
C GLU A 415 15.85 -14.24 -4.50
N VAL A 416 15.34 -13.20 -5.11
CA VAL A 416 16.09 -12.00 -5.53
C VAL A 416 15.54 -10.81 -4.76
N PRO A 417 16.30 -10.20 -3.85
CA PRO A 417 15.85 -9.00 -3.15
C PRO A 417 15.67 -7.84 -4.13
N LEU A 418 14.70 -6.98 -3.89
CA LEU A 418 14.62 -5.67 -4.52
C LEU A 418 15.79 -4.82 -4.03
N GLU A 419 16.13 -3.77 -4.81
CA GLU A 419 17.38 -3.04 -4.60
C GLU A 419 17.47 -2.36 -3.23
N HIS A 420 16.41 -1.65 -2.83
CA HIS A 420 16.41 -0.89 -1.59
C HIS A 420 15.03 -0.90 -0.92
N ASP A 421 15.01 -1.16 0.40
CA ASP A 421 13.82 -1.04 1.26
C ASP A 421 14.07 0.01 2.35
N PRO A 422 13.51 1.23 2.22
CA PRO A 422 13.64 2.27 3.22
C PRO A 422 12.77 2.05 4.46
N THR A 423 11.94 1.01 4.48
CA THR A 423 11.01 0.75 5.58
C THR A 423 11.78 0.46 6.87
N PRO A 424 11.54 1.17 7.97
CA PRO A 424 12.20 0.86 9.24
C PRO A 424 11.99 -0.60 9.65
N ALA A 425 13.05 -1.24 10.09
CA ALA A 425 13.05 -2.69 10.36
C ALA A 425 11.91 -3.13 11.33
N ALA A 426 11.59 -2.32 12.33
CA ALA A 426 10.50 -2.61 13.26
C ALA A 426 9.12 -2.51 12.61
N VAL A 427 8.92 -1.51 11.72
CA VAL A 427 7.68 -1.37 10.94
C VAL A 427 7.51 -2.54 9.97
N SER A 428 8.58 -2.92 9.24
CA SER A 428 8.57 -4.09 8.34
C SER A 428 8.28 -5.39 9.09
N ALA A 429 8.89 -5.59 10.27
CA ALA A 429 8.64 -6.75 11.11
C ALA A 429 7.21 -6.76 11.67
N GLY A 430 6.70 -5.61 12.13
CA GLY A 430 5.35 -5.47 12.67
C GLY A 430 4.25 -5.68 11.64
N ARG A 431 4.46 -5.22 10.41
CA ARG A 431 3.52 -5.39 9.28
C ARG A 431 3.08 -6.85 9.09
N ARG A 432 3.98 -7.82 9.29
CA ARG A 432 3.72 -9.24 9.07
C ARG A 432 2.62 -9.80 9.95
N PHE A 433 2.41 -9.25 11.15
CA PHE A 433 1.37 -9.71 12.08
C PHE A 433 -0.06 -9.42 11.57
N LEU A 434 -0.23 -8.40 10.72
CA LEU A 434 -1.51 -8.14 10.08
C LEU A 434 -1.93 -9.30 9.17
N TYR A 435 -0.98 -9.86 8.40
CA TYR A 435 -1.23 -10.78 7.30
C TYR A 435 -1.06 -12.27 7.65
N ASP A 436 -0.43 -12.62 8.80
CA ASP A 436 -0.12 -14.02 9.11
C ASP A 436 -1.33 -14.83 9.53
N ALA A 437 -1.99 -15.48 8.59
CA ALA A 437 -3.12 -16.37 8.83
C ALA A 437 -2.73 -17.67 9.55
N LYS A 438 -1.46 -18.10 9.49
CA LYS A 438 -1.00 -19.27 10.28
C LYS A 438 -1.06 -19.01 11.79
N ARG A 439 -1.16 -17.75 12.21
CA ARG A 439 -1.45 -17.39 13.61
C ARG A 439 -2.86 -17.72 14.04
N SER A 440 -3.83 -17.82 13.12
CA SER A 440 -5.16 -18.29 13.49
C SER A 440 -5.17 -19.78 13.83
N GLY A 441 -6.17 -20.20 14.59
CA GLY A 441 -6.30 -21.58 15.05
C GLY A 441 -6.27 -22.63 13.95
N ASN A 442 -6.71 -22.29 12.75
CA ASN A 442 -6.80 -23.20 11.60
C ASN A 442 -6.04 -22.75 10.34
N GLY A 443 -5.45 -21.55 10.33
CA GLY A 443 -4.67 -21.03 9.22
C GLY A 443 -5.48 -20.46 8.06
N THR A 444 -6.77 -20.12 8.24
CA THR A 444 -7.64 -19.71 7.13
C THR A 444 -7.93 -18.21 7.08
N MET A 445 -7.54 -17.43 8.07
CA MET A 445 -7.75 -15.99 8.11
C MET A 445 -6.71 -15.27 8.95
N SER A 446 -6.47 -14.00 8.68
CA SER A 446 -5.67 -13.09 9.49
C SER A 446 -6.48 -11.82 9.84
N CYS A 447 -5.85 -10.83 10.46
CA CYS A 447 -6.46 -9.52 10.67
C CYS A 447 -6.77 -8.80 9.33
N ALA A 448 -5.98 -9.06 8.29
CA ALA A 448 -6.19 -8.52 6.95
C ALA A 448 -7.48 -9.02 6.27
N ALA A 449 -8.14 -10.04 6.82
CA ALA A 449 -9.44 -10.53 6.33
C ALA A 449 -10.55 -9.46 6.38
N CYS A 450 -10.50 -8.55 7.36
CA CYS A 450 -11.43 -7.43 7.52
C CYS A 450 -10.70 -6.08 7.37
N HIS A 451 -9.45 -5.97 7.86
CA HIS A 451 -8.62 -4.78 7.73
C HIS A 451 -7.76 -4.84 6.45
N ILE A 452 -8.42 -4.71 5.29
CA ILE A 452 -7.81 -4.87 3.97
C ILE A 452 -6.66 -3.87 3.77
N ASP A 453 -5.41 -4.37 3.73
CA ASP A 453 -4.20 -3.53 3.66
C ASP A 453 -4.17 -2.41 4.72
N GLY A 454 -4.60 -2.75 5.96
CA GLY A 454 -4.68 -1.78 7.06
C GLY A 454 -5.84 -0.79 6.97
N ASP A 455 -6.75 -0.94 6.02
CA ASP A 455 -7.93 -0.09 5.82
C ASP A 455 -9.23 -0.84 6.18
N ILE A 456 -10.37 -0.43 5.65
CA ILE A 456 -11.73 -0.94 5.93
C ILE A 456 -12.20 -1.91 4.84
N ASP A 457 -13.13 -2.80 5.18
CA ASP A 457 -13.85 -3.68 4.25
C ASP A 457 -15.24 -3.14 3.82
N LEU A 458 -15.67 -2.00 4.37
CA LEU A 458 -17.00 -1.39 4.23
C LEU A 458 -18.15 -2.27 4.77
N LEU A 459 -17.88 -3.22 5.63
CA LEU A 459 -18.84 -4.08 6.29
C LEU A 459 -18.97 -3.78 7.77
N ALA A 460 -20.15 -4.12 8.33
CA ALA A 460 -20.36 -4.28 9.76
C ALA A 460 -20.29 -5.77 10.16
N TRP A 461 -19.85 -6.03 11.39
CA TRP A 461 -19.69 -7.37 11.95
C TRP A 461 -20.31 -7.43 13.34
N ASP A 462 -21.19 -8.42 13.62
CA ASP A 462 -21.68 -8.69 14.97
C ASP A 462 -20.75 -9.68 15.68
N LEU A 463 -19.65 -9.16 16.22
CA LEU A 463 -18.68 -9.91 17.03
C LEU A 463 -19.05 -9.85 18.53
N GLY A 464 -20.33 -9.81 18.85
CA GLY A 464 -20.83 -9.91 20.22
C GLY A 464 -20.53 -11.28 20.83
N ASP A 465 -20.30 -11.32 22.14
CA ASP A 465 -20.00 -12.55 22.87
C ASP A 465 -21.12 -12.92 23.87
N PRO A 466 -22.00 -13.86 23.51
CA PRO A 466 -23.08 -14.28 24.42
C PRO A 466 -22.60 -15.11 25.62
N GLU A 467 -21.34 -15.58 25.63
CA GLU A 467 -20.70 -16.31 26.73
C GLU A 467 -19.80 -15.43 27.60
N GLY A 468 -19.50 -14.20 27.12
CA GLY A 468 -18.56 -13.28 27.78
C GLY A 468 -19.02 -12.75 29.12
N GLU A 469 -18.33 -11.75 29.61
CA GLU A 469 -18.61 -11.06 30.88
C GLU A 469 -18.77 -9.57 30.66
N VAL A 470 -19.56 -8.93 31.50
CA VAL A 470 -19.68 -7.45 31.53
C VAL A 470 -18.37 -6.88 32.05
N THR A 471 -17.89 -5.80 31.41
CA THR A 471 -16.68 -5.10 31.82
C THR A 471 -16.98 -3.66 32.21
N GLU A 472 -16.25 -3.15 33.20
CA GLU A 472 -16.36 -1.75 33.61
C GLU A 472 -15.78 -0.81 32.54
N PRO A 473 -16.33 0.42 32.41
CA PRO A 473 -15.83 1.37 31.45
C PRO A 473 -14.41 1.84 31.76
N VAL A 474 -13.67 2.19 30.70
CA VAL A 474 -12.33 2.76 30.82
C VAL A 474 -12.44 4.26 31.04
N GLY A 475 -12.09 4.71 32.25
CA GLY A 475 -12.10 6.14 32.62
C GLY A 475 -13.49 6.70 32.95
N GLU A 476 -13.54 8.00 33.14
CA GLU A 476 -14.74 8.77 33.42
C GLU A 476 -14.93 9.84 32.35
N PRO A 477 -16.17 10.10 31.92
CA PRO A 477 -16.39 11.12 30.90
C PRO A 477 -16.03 12.52 31.41
N SER A 478 -15.43 13.34 30.54
CA SER A 478 -15.08 14.72 30.85
C SER A 478 -16.28 15.66 30.61
N PRO A 479 -16.31 16.87 31.25
CA PRO A 479 -17.28 17.89 30.88
C PRO A 479 -17.18 18.30 29.39
N PRO A 480 -18.31 18.51 28.70
CA PRO A 480 -19.67 18.58 29.24
C PRO A 480 -20.41 17.23 29.35
N PHE A 481 -19.77 16.10 28.98
CA PHE A 481 -20.41 14.80 28.84
C PHE A 481 -20.49 13.95 30.14
N ASN A 482 -19.95 14.45 31.24
CA ASN A 482 -20.05 13.82 32.57
C ASN A 482 -21.45 14.00 33.22
N LEU A 483 -22.48 14.08 32.41
CA LEU A 483 -23.87 14.27 32.85
C LEU A 483 -24.51 12.97 33.32
N ALA A 484 -24.02 11.85 32.84
CA ALA A 484 -24.39 10.51 33.28
C ALA A 484 -23.12 9.66 33.48
N PRO A 485 -23.13 8.73 34.43
CA PRO A 485 -22.05 7.73 34.50
C PRO A 485 -22.06 6.87 33.24
N LEU A 486 -20.89 6.41 32.82
CA LEU A 486 -20.81 5.42 31.74
C LEU A 486 -21.48 4.13 32.17
N GLU A 487 -22.23 3.52 31.27
CA GLU A 487 -22.77 2.18 31.44
C GLU A 487 -21.65 1.14 31.28
N ASP A 488 -21.75 0.02 31.97
CA ASP A 488 -20.85 -1.12 31.79
C ASP A 488 -20.94 -1.66 30.35
N TYR A 489 -19.82 -2.10 29.81
CA TYR A 489 -19.77 -2.68 28.47
C TYR A 489 -20.36 -4.09 28.47
N HIS A 490 -21.49 -4.26 27.79
CA HIS A 490 -22.08 -5.58 27.58
C HIS A 490 -21.31 -6.32 26.46
N PRO A 491 -20.96 -7.62 26.65
CA PRO A 491 -20.19 -8.36 25.64
C PRO A 491 -20.97 -8.60 24.34
N MET A 492 -22.31 -8.67 24.37
CA MET A 492 -23.16 -8.73 23.18
C MET A 492 -23.34 -7.33 22.59
N LYS A 493 -22.32 -6.80 21.94
CA LYS A 493 -22.19 -5.41 21.51
C LYS A 493 -22.94 -5.04 20.22
N GLY A 494 -23.46 -6.05 19.50
CA GLY A 494 -24.12 -5.84 18.20
C GLY A 494 -23.18 -5.55 17.04
N PRO A 495 -23.72 -5.16 15.88
CA PRO A 495 -22.93 -4.81 14.70
C PRO A 495 -21.99 -3.63 14.93
N MET A 496 -20.77 -3.75 14.43
CA MET A 496 -19.76 -2.69 14.45
C MET A 496 -19.05 -2.65 13.10
N MET A 497 -18.98 -1.46 12.50
CA MET A 497 -18.23 -1.22 11.26
C MET A 497 -16.74 -1.45 11.46
N THR A 498 -16.09 -2.07 10.49
CA THR A 498 -14.62 -2.18 10.49
C THR A 498 -13.99 -0.79 10.49
N GLN A 499 -13.02 -0.56 11.37
CA GLN A 499 -12.26 0.68 11.46
C GLN A 499 -10.90 0.53 10.76
N ALA A 500 -10.42 1.60 10.12
CA ALA A 500 -9.08 1.61 9.54
C ALA A 500 -8.00 1.50 10.64
N LEU A 501 -6.93 0.79 10.33
CA LEU A 501 -5.74 0.71 11.20
C LEU A 501 -4.73 1.84 10.92
N ARG A 502 -5.05 2.73 9.96
CA ARG A 502 -4.27 3.93 9.68
C ARG A 502 -4.61 5.05 10.66
N GLY A 503 -3.64 5.89 10.97
CA GLY A 503 -3.83 7.06 11.80
C GLY A 503 -4.19 6.79 13.25
N LEU A 504 -3.80 5.65 13.82
CA LEU A 504 -4.14 5.26 15.19
C LEU A 504 -3.31 5.99 16.26
N GLY A 505 -2.17 6.56 15.90
CA GLY A 505 -1.33 7.27 16.85
C GLY A 505 -2.07 8.42 17.56
N GLY A 506 -2.10 8.39 18.89
CA GLY A 506 -2.62 9.48 19.72
C GLY A 506 -4.14 9.61 19.79
N ILE A 507 -4.91 8.59 19.40
CA ILE A 507 -6.39 8.61 19.44
C ILE A 507 -7.02 7.62 20.44
N ALA A 508 -6.24 7.15 21.41
CA ALA A 508 -6.78 6.28 22.47
C ALA A 508 -7.97 6.95 23.23
N PRO A 509 -8.88 6.17 23.83
CA PRO A 509 -9.02 4.72 23.76
C PRO A 509 -9.50 4.26 22.39
N TYR A 510 -9.43 2.94 22.13
CA TYR A 510 -9.72 2.37 20.80
C TYR A 510 -11.04 1.61 20.77
N HIS A 511 -11.45 1.17 19.57
CA HIS A 511 -12.77 0.67 19.19
C HIS A 511 -13.87 1.75 19.24
N TRP A 512 -15.06 1.40 18.74
CA TRP A 512 -16.20 2.30 18.70
C TRP A 512 -16.69 2.71 20.10
N ARG A 513 -16.61 1.79 21.07
CA ARG A 513 -17.05 2.05 22.45
C ARG A 513 -15.93 2.58 23.36
N GLY A 514 -14.68 2.60 22.89
CA GLY A 514 -13.53 3.01 23.70
C GLY A 514 -13.12 1.99 24.76
N GLU A 515 -13.53 0.72 24.61
CA GLU A 515 -13.26 -0.33 25.59
C GLU A 515 -11.82 -0.85 25.60
N LYS A 516 -10.99 -0.41 24.65
CA LYS A 516 -9.56 -0.73 24.59
C LYS A 516 -8.72 0.49 24.96
N GLU A 517 -8.06 0.43 26.14
CA GLU A 517 -7.28 1.54 26.68
C GLU A 517 -6.10 1.91 25.75
N ASP A 518 -5.46 0.91 25.17
CA ASP A 518 -4.27 1.06 24.33
C ASP A 518 -4.23 0.00 23.20
N LEU A 519 -3.21 0.09 22.33
CA LEU A 519 -3.00 -0.87 21.24
C LEU A 519 -2.50 -2.25 21.75
N VAL A 520 -1.92 -2.33 22.94
CA VAL A 520 -1.49 -3.59 23.56
C VAL A 520 -2.69 -4.48 23.90
N SER A 521 -3.81 -3.85 24.23
CA SER A 521 -5.07 -4.54 24.57
C SER A 521 -5.66 -5.36 23.39
N PHE A 522 -5.15 -5.19 22.18
CA PHE A 522 -5.57 -5.99 21.02
C PHE A 522 -4.92 -7.38 20.95
N ASN A 523 -3.96 -7.70 21.84
CA ASN A 523 -3.31 -9.00 21.85
C ASN A 523 -4.30 -10.15 22.05
N GLU A 524 -5.37 -9.94 22.79
CA GLU A 524 -6.42 -10.93 23.02
C GLU A 524 -7.09 -11.42 21.74
N ALA A 525 -7.11 -10.60 20.65
CA ALA A 525 -7.69 -11.00 19.37
C ALA A 525 -6.94 -12.15 18.69
N PHE A 526 -5.64 -12.30 19.00
CA PHE A 526 -4.82 -13.43 18.54
C PHE A 526 -5.04 -14.70 19.37
N GLY A 527 -5.47 -14.57 20.62
CA GLY A 527 -5.61 -15.65 21.60
C GLY A 527 -6.75 -16.63 21.28
N GLU A 528 -6.84 -17.69 22.06
CA GLU A 528 -7.85 -18.76 21.92
C GLU A 528 -9.29 -18.24 22.00
N GLU A 529 -9.52 -17.21 22.80
CA GLU A 529 -10.84 -16.59 22.96
C GLU A 529 -11.12 -15.48 21.95
N GLY A 530 -10.08 -15.02 21.24
CA GLY A 530 -10.20 -13.99 20.22
C GLY A 530 -10.71 -14.50 18.87
N ILE A 531 -10.87 -13.59 17.91
CA ILE A 531 -11.42 -13.90 16.57
C ILE A 531 -10.52 -14.86 15.79
N LEU A 532 -9.18 -14.78 15.97
CA LEU A 532 -8.25 -15.69 15.33
C LEU A 532 -8.19 -17.08 15.99
N ALA A 533 -8.63 -17.22 17.25
CA ALA A 533 -8.60 -18.47 18.01
C ALA A 533 -7.23 -19.17 17.99
N GLY A 534 -6.17 -18.40 18.03
CA GLY A 534 -4.78 -18.84 17.93
C GLY A 534 -4.00 -18.64 19.22
N SER A 535 -2.82 -18.03 19.14
CA SER A 535 -1.98 -17.72 20.30
C SER A 535 -1.64 -16.25 20.34
N GLU A 536 -1.72 -15.66 21.53
CA GLU A 536 -1.28 -14.28 21.75
C GLU A 536 0.18 -14.07 21.33
N LEU A 537 0.48 -12.84 20.95
CA LEU A 537 1.84 -12.40 20.63
C LEU A 537 2.65 -12.29 21.95
N SER A 538 3.93 -12.60 21.87
CA SER A 538 4.87 -12.26 22.94
C SER A 538 4.99 -10.73 23.08
N GLU A 539 5.46 -10.24 24.24
CA GLU A 539 5.66 -8.79 24.46
C GLU A 539 6.51 -8.13 23.36
N GLN A 540 7.52 -8.83 22.85
CA GLN A 540 8.38 -8.31 21.78
C GLN A 540 7.67 -8.26 20.42
N GLU A 541 6.93 -9.29 20.05
CA GLU A 541 6.13 -9.34 18.84
C GLU A 541 5.05 -8.26 18.87
N LEU A 542 4.36 -8.13 20.00
CA LEU A 542 3.31 -7.13 20.20
C LEU A 542 3.87 -5.70 20.09
N ALA A 543 5.04 -5.44 20.65
CA ALA A 543 5.69 -4.13 20.53
C ALA A 543 5.98 -3.78 19.06
N LEU A 544 6.45 -4.73 18.23
CA LEU A 544 6.66 -4.53 16.79
C LEU A 544 5.33 -4.25 16.07
N PHE A 545 4.28 -5.00 16.41
CA PHE A 545 2.96 -4.80 15.81
C PHE A 545 2.39 -3.42 16.16
N VAL A 546 2.51 -2.99 17.41
CA VAL A 546 2.10 -1.64 17.85
C VAL A 546 2.88 -0.55 17.08
N GLU A 547 4.20 -0.71 16.90
CA GLU A 547 5.00 0.26 16.15
C GLU A 547 4.54 0.38 14.69
N TRP A 548 4.19 -0.75 14.05
CA TRP A 548 3.59 -0.72 12.72
C TRP A 548 2.22 -0.02 12.72
N LEU A 549 1.31 -0.34 13.67
CA LEU A 549 -0.01 0.31 13.80
C LEU A 549 0.10 1.83 13.97
N GLU A 550 1.06 2.30 14.76
CA GLU A 550 1.30 3.74 14.98
C GLU A 550 1.91 4.43 13.75
N SER A 551 2.62 3.70 12.89
CA SER A 551 3.25 4.24 11.69
C SER A 551 2.25 4.55 10.56
N GLY A 552 1.07 3.89 10.56
CA GLY A 552 0.08 3.97 9.50
C GLY A 552 -0.41 5.41 9.23
N ALA A 553 -0.36 5.82 7.97
CA ALA A 553 -0.81 7.13 7.51
C ALA A 553 -1.98 6.98 6.52
N PHE A 554 -2.93 7.91 6.59
CA PHE A 554 -3.95 8.03 5.54
C PHE A 554 -3.34 8.71 4.31
N PRO A 555 -3.79 8.35 3.10
CA PRO A 555 -3.50 9.13 1.90
C PRO A 555 -4.12 10.54 1.99
N PRO A 556 -3.74 11.47 1.11
CA PRO A 556 -4.36 12.79 1.04
C PRO A 556 -5.86 12.72 0.82
N ASN A 557 -6.62 13.68 1.37
CA ASN A 557 -8.06 13.76 1.12
C ASN A 557 -8.32 14.47 -0.21
N PRO A 558 -8.96 13.83 -1.22
CA PRO A 558 -9.22 14.43 -2.52
C PRO A 558 -10.22 15.60 -2.49
N ASN A 559 -10.99 15.75 -1.40
CA ASN A 559 -11.94 16.86 -1.23
C ASN A 559 -11.28 18.16 -0.74
N GLN A 560 -9.97 18.17 -0.51
CA GLN A 560 -9.18 19.36 -0.23
C GLN A 560 -8.54 19.91 -1.50
N THR A 561 -8.21 21.23 -1.50
CA THR A 561 -7.44 21.81 -2.60
C THR A 561 -5.95 21.46 -2.48
N LEU A 562 -5.17 21.58 -3.57
CA LEU A 562 -3.72 21.33 -3.56
C LEU A 562 -2.97 22.26 -2.58
N GLU A 563 -3.53 23.41 -2.23
CA GLU A 563 -3.02 24.32 -1.21
C GLU A 563 -3.36 23.87 0.22
N ARG A 564 -3.93 22.68 0.39
CA ARG A 564 -4.45 22.14 1.66
C ARG A 564 -5.54 23.02 2.25
N GLY A 565 -6.37 23.59 1.38
CA GLY A 565 -7.50 24.43 1.71
C GLY A 565 -8.82 23.69 1.58
N LEU A 566 -9.86 24.27 2.16
CA LEU A 566 -11.22 23.81 1.97
C LEU A 566 -11.82 24.46 0.72
N SER A 567 -12.53 23.68 -0.08
CA SER A 567 -13.19 24.19 -1.29
C SER A 567 -14.27 25.20 -0.93
N ASP A 568 -14.32 26.30 -1.67
CA ASP A 568 -15.39 27.31 -1.63
C ASP A 568 -16.23 27.31 -2.92
N LEU A 569 -16.17 26.25 -3.70
CA LEU A 569 -16.88 26.14 -4.97
C LEU A 569 -18.38 26.22 -4.77
N PRO A 570 -19.08 27.12 -5.47
CA PRO A 570 -20.48 27.49 -5.15
C PRO A 570 -21.53 26.53 -5.71
N ALA A 571 -21.13 25.34 -6.19
CA ALA A 571 -22.08 24.52 -6.93
C ALA A 571 -23.21 23.94 -6.05
N HIS A 572 -22.95 23.43 -4.84
CA HIS A 572 -23.97 22.90 -3.94
C HIS A 572 -23.63 23.00 -2.45
N ALA A 573 -22.37 22.92 -2.04
CA ALA A 573 -21.94 22.97 -0.65
C ALA A 573 -20.57 23.64 -0.51
N ASN A 574 -20.37 24.40 0.55
CA ASN A 574 -19.15 25.18 0.80
C ASN A 574 -18.45 24.66 2.06
N ALA A 575 -17.41 23.81 1.88
CA ALA A 575 -16.69 23.22 2.99
C ALA A 575 -16.04 24.27 3.93
N ALA A 576 -15.61 25.42 3.41
CA ALA A 576 -15.08 26.49 4.24
C ALA A 576 -16.15 27.13 5.14
N ALA A 577 -17.38 27.32 4.62
CA ALA A 577 -18.52 27.76 5.41
C ALA A 577 -18.95 26.69 6.43
N GLY A 578 -18.90 25.43 6.03
CA GLY A 578 -19.16 24.28 6.90
C GLY A 578 -18.20 24.21 8.09
N PHE A 579 -16.92 24.46 7.87
CA PHE A 579 -15.91 24.55 8.94
C PHE A 579 -16.23 25.65 9.96
N GLU A 580 -16.68 26.83 9.49
CA GLU A 580 -17.10 27.90 10.40
C GLU A 580 -18.35 27.52 11.20
N ALA A 581 -19.32 26.86 10.55
CA ALA A 581 -20.50 26.34 11.24
C ALA A 581 -20.15 25.27 12.27
N PHE A 582 -19.28 24.32 11.92
CA PHE A 582 -18.79 23.26 12.79
C PHE A 582 -18.12 23.78 14.08
N LYS A 583 -17.47 24.93 14.01
CA LYS A 583 -16.83 25.59 15.18
C LYS A 583 -17.82 26.40 16.05
N GLN A 584 -18.87 26.92 15.48
CA GLN A 584 -19.67 28.00 16.12
C GLN A 584 -21.06 27.58 16.58
N ASP A 585 -21.67 26.63 15.90
CA ASP A 585 -23.06 26.29 16.13
C ASP A 585 -23.27 24.89 16.72
N ILE A 586 -23.95 24.75 17.42
CA ILE A 586 -24.87 24.63 18.50
C ILE A 586 -25.68 23.35 18.34
N LEU A 587 -25.28 22.38 19.13
CA LEU A 587 -26.11 21.22 19.41
C LEU A 587 -27.25 21.68 20.33
N ASP A 588 -28.50 21.48 19.92
CA ASP A 588 -29.63 21.62 20.83
C ASP A 588 -29.70 20.34 21.72
N THR A 589 -29.10 20.43 22.88
CA THR A 589 -29.08 19.31 23.83
C THR A 589 -30.38 19.17 24.62
N THR A 590 -31.34 20.08 24.43
CA THR A 590 -32.65 20.08 25.15
C THR A 590 -33.44 18.77 24.96
N PRO A 591 -33.52 18.19 23.74
CA PRO A 591 -34.25 16.94 23.55
C PRO A 591 -33.67 15.76 24.34
N LEU A 592 -32.36 15.72 24.52
CA LEU A 592 -31.66 14.64 25.23
C LEU A 592 -31.56 14.89 26.72
N LEU A 593 -31.22 16.09 27.14
CA LEU A 593 -30.85 16.41 28.52
C LEU A 593 -31.97 17.16 29.28
N GLY A 594 -32.98 17.65 28.58
CA GLY A 594 -34.02 18.48 29.16
C GLY A 594 -33.57 19.93 29.44
N PHE A 595 -32.36 20.30 29.09
CA PHE A 595 -31.80 21.65 29.14
C PHE A 595 -30.76 21.86 28.05
N ASP A 596 -30.52 23.07 27.63
CA ASP A 596 -29.58 23.40 26.59
C ASP A 596 -28.17 23.64 27.15
N LEU A 597 -27.18 22.98 26.56
CA LEU A 597 -25.75 23.21 26.76
C LEU A 597 -25.23 23.93 25.53
N ASP A 598 -24.44 24.96 25.73
CA ASP A 598 -23.73 25.69 24.66
C ASP A 598 -22.55 24.86 24.16
N VAL A 599 -22.83 23.80 23.36
CA VAL A 599 -21.86 22.83 22.87
C VAL A 599 -21.84 22.90 21.35
N SER A 600 -20.64 22.91 20.76
CA SER A 600 -20.42 22.83 19.32
C SER A 600 -19.71 21.53 18.96
N CYS A 601 -19.66 21.16 17.66
CA CYS A 601 -19.00 19.94 17.19
C CYS A 601 -17.53 19.87 17.63
N VAL A 602 -16.81 21.01 17.69
CA VAL A 602 -15.41 21.07 18.17
C VAL A 602 -15.22 20.76 19.65
N SER A 603 -16.30 20.71 20.43
CA SER A 603 -16.21 20.30 21.84
C SER A 603 -15.80 18.84 21.98
N CYS A 604 -16.16 18.01 21.00
CA CYS A 604 -15.80 16.59 20.90
C CYS A 604 -14.76 16.32 19.81
N HIS A 605 -14.96 16.89 18.64
CA HIS A 605 -14.13 16.72 17.46
C HIS A 605 -13.07 17.82 17.40
N THR A 606 -12.03 17.69 18.21
CA THR A 606 -11.02 18.72 18.44
C THR A 606 -10.03 18.91 17.29
N PHE A 607 -9.52 20.14 17.17
CA PHE A 607 -8.42 20.52 16.29
C PHE A 607 -7.21 21.01 17.11
N GLN A 608 -6.85 20.31 18.19
CA GLN A 608 -5.74 20.73 19.04
C GLN A 608 -4.37 20.46 18.37
N PRO A 609 -3.37 21.32 18.59
CA PRO A 609 -2.01 21.04 18.14
C PRO A 609 -1.53 19.67 18.62
N GLY A 610 -1.08 18.83 17.68
CA GLY A 610 -0.66 17.46 17.94
C GLY A 610 -1.80 16.41 17.93
N ASN A 611 -3.07 16.83 17.87
CA ASN A 611 -4.21 15.93 17.72
C ASN A 611 -5.28 16.52 16.79
N PHE A 612 -5.04 16.46 15.48
CA PHE A 612 -6.00 16.88 14.45
C PHE A 612 -6.85 15.72 13.93
N SER A 613 -7.08 14.70 14.76
CA SER A 613 -7.87 13.53 14.34
C SER A 613 -9.37 13.80 14.22
N GLY A 614 -9.86 14.91 14.76
CA GLY A 614 -11.30 15.15 14.93
C GLY A 614 -11.90 14.31 16.06
N SER A 615 -11.09 13.87 17.04
CA SER A 615 -11.54 13.19 18.25
C SER A 615 -10.75 13.67 19.45
N ASN A 616 -11.42 13.89 20.57
CA ASN A 616 -10.79 14.18 21.85
C ASN A 616 -10.54 12.90 22.69
N GLY A 617 -10.91 11.73 22.16
CA GLY A 617 -10.80 10.45 22.87
C GLY A 617 -11.87 10.21 23.95
N GLU A 618 -12.79 11.15 24.15
CA GLU A 618 -13.84 11.01 25.14
C GLU A 618 -14.80 9.85 24.82
N VAL A 619 -15.30 9.19 25.86
CA VAL A 619 -16.38 8.22 25.78
C VAL A 619 -17.62 8.86 26.37
N VAL A 620 -18.73 8.79 25.64
CA VAL A 620 -20.00 9.39 26.00
C VAL A 620 -20.98 8.27 26.39
N ALA A 621 -21.69 8.44 27.50
CA ALA A 621 -22.68 7.45 27.95
C ALA A 621 -23.76 7.23 26.89
N GLY A 622 -24.18 5.99 26.68
CA GLY A 622 -25.24 5.63 25.74
C GLY A 622 -26.54 6.37 26.02
N SER A 623 -26.90 6.51 27.27
CA SER A 623 -28.10 7.27 27.72
C SER A 623 -28.06 8.76 27.34
N VAL A 624 -26.89 9.32 27.07
CA VAL A 624 -26.72 10.71 26.56
C VAL A 624 -26.88 10.77 25.05
N LEU A 625 -26.55 9.70 24.34
CA LEU A 625 -26.56 9.63 22.87
C LEU A 625 -27.86 9.08 22.30
N ASP A 626 -28.80 8.63 23.15
CA ASP A 626 -29.95 7.79 22.76
C ASP A 626 -29.55 6.45 22.14
N GLU A 627 -28.46 5.91 22.66
CA GLU A 627 -27.85 4.63 22.26
C GLU A 627 -27.92 3.62 23.42
N SER A 628 -27.88 2.35 23.08
CA SER A 628 -27.96 1.30 24.11
C SER A 628 -26.66 1.09 24.90
N GLN A 629 -25.54 1.65 24.45
CA GLN A 629 -24.21 1.50 25.01
C GLN A 629 -23.36 2.77 24.88
N PRO A 630 -22.30 2.95 25.69
CA PRO A 630 -21.39 4.06 25.55
C PRO A 630 -20.66 4.02 24.19
N GLN A 631 -20.41 5.21 23.62
CA GLN A 631 -19.70 5.36 22.38
C GLN A 631 -18.55 6.36 22.53
N LYS A 632 -17.41 6.02 21.92
CA LYS A 632 -16.28 6.94 21.80
C LYS A 632 -16.53 7.97 20.70
N VAL A 633 -16.10 9.19 20.90
CA VAL A 633 -16.05 10.19 19.83
C VAL A 633 -15.11 9.71 18.72
N ALA A 634 -15.71 9.35 17.59
CA ALA A 634 -14.95 8.82 16.44
C ALA A 634 -14.09 9.92 15.78
N HIS A 635 -12.95 9.55 15.21
CA HIS A 635 -12.19 10.46 14.37
C HIS A 635 -12.88 10.66 13.01
N LEU A 636 -12.58 11.78 12.32
CA LEU A 636 -13.25 12.17 11.09
C LEU A 636 -12.41 11.99 9.82
N ARG A 637 -11.18 11.48 9.94
CA ARG A 637 -10.18 11.55 8.86
C ARG A 637 -10.50 10.76 7.58
N ASN A 638 -11.32 9.73 7.62
CA ASN A 638 -11.63 8.90 6.45
C ASN A 638 -13.12 8.76 6.14
N LEU A 639 -13.93 9.75 6.52
CA LEU A 639 -15.36 9.70 6.24
C LEU A 639 -15.69 9.64 4.75
N TYR A 640 -14.91 10.31 3.91
CA TYR A 640 -15.08 10.32 2.46
C TYR A 640 -15.03 8.93 1.80
N ARG A 641 -14.41 7.96 2.44
CA ARG A 641 -14.34 6.58 1.94
C ARG A 641 -15.58 5.74 2.25
N ARG A 642 -16.43 6.19 3.20
CA ARG A 642 -17.62 5.46 3.67
C ARG A 642 -18.91 5.87 2.95
N THR A 643 -18.80 6.60 1.85
CA THR A 643 -19.94 7.05 1.05
C THR A 643 -20.44 5.94 0.12
N GLY A 644 -21.71 6.00 -0.31
CA GLY A 644 -22.28 5.05 -1.28
C GLY A 644 -23.51 4.31 -0.78
N PHE A 645 -23.91 4.53 0.49
CA PHE A 645 -25.17 4.11 1.06
C PHE A 645 -26.14 5.33 1.10
N ASP A 646 -27.38 5.16 0.72
CA ASP A 646 -28.41 6.19 0.68
C ASP A 646 -29.78 5.51 0.75
N HIS A 647 -30.51 5.66 1.86
CA HIS A 647 -31.81 5.07 2.08
C HIS A 647 -32.91 5.58 1.11
N ASP A 648 -32.73 6.77 0.55
CA ASP A 648 -33.66 7.36 -0.42
C ASP A 648 -33.44 6.86 -1.83
N ALA A 649 -32.32 6.19 -2.11
CA ALA A 649 -32.02 5.56 -3.39
C ALA A 649 -32.68 4.18 -3.50
N ALA A 650 -33.06 3.79 -4.72
CA ALA A 650 -33.58 2.44 -4.97
C ALA A 650 -32.45 1.40 -5.04
N GLU A 651 -31.28 1.84 -5.45
CA GLU A 651 -30.07 1.03 -5.58
C GLU A 651 -28.90 1.75 -4.90
N VAL A 652 -28.10 1.03 -4.13
CA VAL A 652 -26.93 1.53 -3.38
C VAL A 652 -25.68 0.74 -3.71
N LYS A 653 -24.52 1.40 -3.63
CA LYS A 653 -23.22 0.77 -3.89
C LYS A 653 -22.77 -0.15 -2.76
N VAL A 654 -23.10 0.18 -1.52
CA VAL A 654 -22.74 -0.53 -0.29
C VAL A 654 -23.92 -0.57 0.66
N GLY A 655 -23.96 -1.54 1.55
CA GLY A 655 -25.09 -1.75 2.48
C GLY A 655 -24.94 -1.09 3.85
N PHE A 656 -23.85 -0.36 4.09
CA PHE A 656 -23.50 0.25 5.37
C PHE A 656 -22.92 1.65 5.16
N GLY A 657 -23.25 2.57 6.06
CA GLY A 657 -22.83 3.96 5.99
C GLY A 657 -22.00 4.41 7.20
N PHE A 658 -22.52 5.35 7.94
CA PHE A 658 -21.84 6.02 9.02
C PHE A 658 -22.28 5.53 10.41
N ILE A 659 -21.67 6.09 11.46
CA ILE A 659 -21.71 5.71 12.87
C ILE A 659 -21.14 4.31 13.14
N HIS A 660 -21.30 3.83 14.36
CA HIS A 660 -20.66 2.60 14.84
C HIS A 660 -21.16 1.33 14.13
N ASP A 661 -22.43 1.27 13.77
CA ASP A 661 -23.07 0.10 13.15
C ASP A 661 -23.33 0.26 11.65
N GLY A 662 -23.09 1.45 11.08
CA GLY A 662 -23.32 1.74 9.67
C GLY A 662 -24.77 2.04 9.31
N SER A 663 -25.66 2.28 10.29
CA SER A 663 -27.10 2.49 10.05
C SER A 663 -27.48 3.87 9.54
N ILE A 664 -26.60 4.84 9.65
CA ILE A 664 -26.79 6.18 9.07
C ILE A 664 -26.16 6.23 7.67
N ASP A 665 -26.97 6.54 6.69
CA ASP A 665 -26.60 6.45 5.28
C ASP A 665 -25.68 7.59 4.79
N THR A 666 -25.99 8.84 5.13
CA THR A 666 -25.21 10.00 4.69
C THR A 666 -24.78 10.88 5.87
N VAL A 667 -23.79 11.74 5.67
CA VAL A 667 -23.40 12.75 6.68
C VAL A 667 -24.53 13.77 6.88
N GLU A 668 -25.27 14.08 5.83
CA GLU A 668 -26.44 14.95 5.88
C GLU A 668 -27.52 14.34 6.78
N SER A 669 -27.82 13.07 6.63
CA SER A 669 -28.78 12.34 7.50
C SER A 669 -28.32 12.32 8.95
N PHE A 670 -27.02 12.15 9.21
CA PHE A 670 -26.46 12.30 10.54
C PHE A 670 -26.73 13.69 11.14
N LEU A 671 -26.53 14.74 10.34
CA LEU A 671 -26.78 16.12 10.75
C LEU A 671 -28.28 16.47 10.84
N ASP A 672 -29.16 15.60 10.37
CA ASP A 672 -30.63 15.72 10.52
C ASP A 672 -31.18 15.13 11.84
N LEU A 673 -30.33 14.45 12.62
CA LEU A 673 -30.73 13.95 13.93
C LEU A 673 -31.21 15.09 14.84
N GLN A 674 -32.21 14.80 15.66
CA GLN A 674 -32.92 15.82 16.48
C GLN A 674 -32.01 16.56 17.47
N VAL A 675 -30.86 15.99 17.80
CA VAL A 675 -29.83 16.60 18.65
C VAL A 675 -29.14 17.80 17.98
N PHE A 676 -29.18 17.90 16.65
CA PHE A 676 -28.52 18.95 15.90
C PHE A 676 -29.52 20.05 15.49
N ASN A 677 -29.45 21.21 16.14
CA ASN A 677 -30.25 22.37 15.77
C ASN A 677 -29.53 23.25 14.73
N ILE A 678 -29.37 22.71 13.51
CA ILE A 678 -28.66 23.40 12.44
C ILE A 678 -29.64 24.08 11.51
N TRP A 679 -29.60 25.41 11.45
CA TRP A 679 -30.50 26.24 10.62
C TRP A 679 -29.71 27.35 9.93
N PRO A 680 -29.95 27.70 8.65
CA PRO A 680 -30.84 27.01 7.67
C PRO A 680 -30.23 25.72 7.11
N ASN A 681 -31.01 24.89 6.41
CA ASN A 681 -30.63 23.57 5.90
C ASN A 681 -29.33 23.57 5.05
N ASN A 682 -29.07 24.63 4.26
CA ASN A 682 -27.82 24.70 3.50
C ASN A 682 -26.54 24.69 4.37
N LYS A 683 -26.64 25.03 5.66
CA LYS A 683 -25.51 24.84 6.59
C LYS A 683 -25.19 23.38 6.83
N LYS A 684 -26.18 22.48 6.79
CA LYS A 684 -25.94 21.03 6.93
C LYS A 684 -25.14 20.52 5.74
N ASP A 685 -25.52 20.89 4.52
CA ASP A 685 -24.81 20.55 3.30
C ASP A 685 -23.37 21.09 3.35
N ASP A 686 -23.16 22.32 3.81
CA ASP A 686 -21.85 22.92 3.99
C ASP A 686 -21.02 22.17 5.05
N MET A 687 -21.63 21.78 6.18
CA MET A 687 -20.97 20.99 7.24
C MET A 687 -20.62 19.59 6.77
N ALA A 688 -21.49 18.92 6.04
CA ALA A 688 -21.22 17.61 5.45
C ALA A 688 -20.04 17.69 4.47
N ALA A 689 -20.02 18.69 3.60
CA ALA A 689 -18.88 18.94 2.71
C ALA A 689 -17.57 19.17 3.48
N PHE A 690 -17.59 19.88 4.61
CA PHE A 690 -16.41 20.01 5.47
C PHE A 690 -16.00 18.68 6.12
N MET A 691 -16.95 17.92 6.65
CA MET A 691 -16.66 16.65 7.31
C MET A 691 -16.07 15.64 6.33
N LEU A 692 -16.53 15.62 5.08
CA LEU A 692 -15.96 14.79 4.01
C LEU A 692 -14.58 15.30 3.52
N ALA A 693 -14.27 16.59 3.71
CA ALA A 693 -12.98 17.20 3.40
C ALA A 693 -12.03 17.28 4.61
N PHE A 694 -12.29 16.51 5.68
CA PHE A 694 -11.49 16.53 6.89
C PHE A 694 -10.04 16.13 6.62
N ASP A 695 -9.10 16.87 7.21
CA ASP A 695 -7.66 16.68 6.96
C ASP A 695 -7.17 15.31 7.45
N THR A 696 -6.51 14.56 6.57
CA THR A 696 -5.98 13.22 6.85
C THR A 696 -4.59 13.22 7.47
N GLY A 697 -3.92 14.37 7.47
CA GLY A 697 -2.52 14.53 7.87
C GLY A 697 -1.55 14.60 6.68
N ALA A 698 -1.86 13.93 5.56
CA ALA A 698 -1.12 14.06 4.31
C ALA A 698 -1.69 15.20 3.46
N ALA A 699 -0.83 16.04 2.89
CA ALA A 699 -1.26 17.18 2.09
C ALA A 699 -1.65 16.76 0.67
N PRO A 700 -2.72 17.32 0.06
CA PRO A 700 -3.15 16.96 -1.29
C PRO A 700 -2.14 17.19 -2.41
N ILE A 701 -1.12 17.98 -2.16
CA ILE A 701 0.00 18.22 -3.09
C ILE A 701 1.04 17.09 -3.07
N LEU A 702 0.99 16.19 -2.09
CA LEU A 702 1.88 15.04 -1.99
C LEU A 702 1.78 14.17 -3.24
N GLY A 703 2.92 13.76 -3.79
CA GLY A 703 2.98 12.97 -5.01
C GLY A 703 2.81 13.77 -6.31
N LYS A 704 2.30 15.02 -6.25
CA LYS A 704 2.18 15.84 -7.46
C LYS A 704 3.54 16.18 -8.04
N ARG A 705 3.65 16.13 -9.35
CA ARG A 705 4.93 16.18 -10.05
C ARG A 705 4.90 16.98 -11.34
N VAL A 706 6.08 17.38 -11.77
CA VAL A 706 6.31 18.11 -13.02
C VAL A 706 7.41 17.42 -13.79
N LEU A 707 7.09 16.96 -15.00
CA LEU A 707 8.09 16.44 -15.93
C LEU A 707 8.95 17.60 -16.46
N LEU A 708 10.27 17.45 -16.45
CA LEU A 708 11.25 18.38 -16.95
C LEU A 708 12.13 17.69 -18.00
N ASP A 709 12.09 18.17 -19.24
CA ASP A 709 12.95 17.75 -20.34
C ASP A 709 12.98 18.84 -21.44
N SER A 710 13.53 18.53 -22.61
CA SER A 710 13.63 19.50 -23.72
C SER A 710 12.28 20.00 -24.24
N ASP A 711 11.21 19.27 -24.04
CA ASP A 711 9.84 19.60 -24.45
C ASP A 711 9.03 20.23 -23.31
N HIS A 712 9.38 19.91 -22.06
CA HIS A 712 8.70 20.33 -20.83
C HIS A 712 9.65 21.14 -19.92
N PHE A 713 9.95 22.38 -20.27
CA PHE A 713 10.82 23.28 -19.50
C PHE A 713 10.23 24.67 -19.26
N SER A 714 9.07 24.97 -19.88
CA SER A 714 8.44 26.28 -19.78
C SER A 714 6.93 26.19 -20.01
N GLY A 715 6.25 27.23 -19.65
CA GLY A 715 4.79 27.34 -19.80
C GLY A 715 4.12 27.80 -18.52
N PRO A 716 2.94 28.42 -18.60
CA PRO A 716 2.26 28.97 -17.43
C PRO A 716 1.83 27.89 -16.42
N GLU A 717 1.40 26.73 -16.89
CA GLU A 717 0.97 25.61 -16.03
C GLU A 717 2.15 25.01 -15.29
N LEU A 718 3.24 24.70 -15.98
CA LEU A 718 4.48 24.20 -15.39
C LEU A 718 5.01 25.15 -14.31
N VAL A 719 5.13 26.46 -14.66
CA VAL A 719 5.62 27.47 -13.71
C VAL A 719 4.67 27.62 -12.52
N SER A 720 3.36 27.55 -12.74
CA SER A 720 2.36 27.60 -11.66
C SER A 720 2.52 26.42 -10.70
N MET A 721 2.67 25.21 -11.24
CA MET A 721 2.85 24.02 -10.42
C MET A 721 4.17 24.07 -9.62
N ILE A 722 5.30 24.47 -10.23
CA ILE A 722 6.56 24.64 -9.48
C ILE A 722 6.41 25.68 -8.38
N ASN A 723 5.74 26.82 -8.64
CA ASN A 723 5.48 27.84 -7.62
C ASN A 723 4.65 27.26 -6.45
N LEU A 724 3.66 26.44 -6.77
CA LEU A 724 2.82 25.80 -5.76
C LEU A 724 3.65 24.81 -4.93
N LEU A 725 4.40 23.92 -5.56
CA LEU A 725 5.26 22.94 -4.87
C LEU A 725 6.25 23.63 -3.92
N GLU A 726 6.98 24.67 -4.39
CA GLU A 726 7.91 25.40 -3.52
C GLU A 726 7.18 26.14 -2.38
N ALA A 727 5.96 26.66 -2.62
CA ALA A 727 5.15 27.30 -1.58
C ALA A 727 4.69 26.28 -0.53
N ARG A 728 4.40 25.04 -0.93
CA ARG A 728 3.99 23.98 0.00
C ARG A 728 5.18 23.46 0.82
N VAL A 729 6.40 23.45 0.27
CA VAL A 729 7.63 23.25 1.08
C VAL A 729 7.74 24.32 2.17
N ALA A 730 7.49 25.59 1.82
CA ALA A 730 7.52 26.68 2.81
C ALA A 730 6.43 26.56 3.88
N ALA A 731 5.32 25.90 3.58
CA ALA A 731 4.26 25.58 4.55
C ALA A 731 4.57 24.33 5.41
N GLY A 732 5.56 23.53 5.03
CA GLY A 732 5.90 22.27 5.72
C GLY A 732 5.03 21.08 5.34
N ASP A 733 4.31 21.17 4.23
CA ASP A 733 3.40 20.12 3.76
C ASP A 733 4.10 19.00 3.00
N ILE A 734 5.21 19.31 2.33
CA ILE A 734 6.03 18.38 1.54
C ILE A 734 7.51 18.78 1.64
N ASP A 735 8.40 17.84 1.28
CA ASP A 735 9.71 18.14 0.73
C ASP A 735 9.63 18.07 -0.80
N LEU A 736 10.48 18.79 -1.52
CA LEU A 736 10.49 18.84 -2.99
C LEU A 736 11.81 18.32 -3.52
N VAL A 737 11.74 17.29 -4.37
CA VAL A 737 12.91 16.64 -4.94
C VAL A 737 12.82 16.57 -6.47
N PHE A 738 13.94 16.67 -7.14
CA PHE A 738 14.09 16.24 -8.54
C PHE A 738 14.72 14.86 -8.58
N ARG A 739 14.19 13.96 -9.40
CA ARG A 739 14.74 12.62 -9.65
C ARG A 739 14.75 12.36 -11.17
N GLY A 740 15.92 11.96 -11.70
CA GLY A 740 16.03 11.71 -13.14
C GLY A 740 17.45 11.54 -13.59
N LEU A 741 17.77 12.11 -14.77
CA LEU A 741 19.07 12.03 -15.41
C LEU A 741 19.68 13.43 -15.54
N TYR A 742 20.97 13.55 -15.26
CA TYR A 742 21.82 14.68 -15.63
C TYR A 742 22.94 14.18 -16.55
N GLU A 743 23.01 14.69 -17.80
CA GLU A 743 23.92 14.19 -18.84
C GLU A 743 23.85 12.66 -19.06
N GLY A 744 22.64 12.09 -18.90
CA GLY A 744 22.38 10.65 -19.05
C GLY A 744 22.75 9.79 -17.85
N SER A 745 23.24 10.36 -16.75
CA SER A 745 23.49 9.66 -15.48
C SER A 745 22.39 9.90 -14.47
N PRO A 746 22.01 8.92 -13.65
CA PRO A 746 21.06 9.12 -12.55
C PRO A 746 21.52 10.22 -11.61
N ARG A 747 20.64 11.19 -11.32
CA ARG A 747 20.89 12.29 -10.37
C ARG A 747 19.60 12.69 -9.70
N SER A 748 19.76 13.15 -8.47
CA SER A 748 18.69 13.72 -7.65
C SER A 748 19.08 15.06 -7.05
N TYR A 749 18.10 15.88 -6.75
CA TYR A 749 18.29 17.18 -6.11
C TYR A 749 17.19 17.43 -5.10
N LEU A 750 17.55 17.92 -3.92
CA LEU A 750 16.62 18.33 -2.86
C LEU A 750 16.50 19.87 -2.84
N TYR A 751 15.27 20.37 -2.92
CA TYR A 751 15.02 21.81 -2.74
C TYR A 751 15.27 22.22 -1.28
N ASP A 752 16.19 23.17 -1.10
CA ASP A 752 16.57 23.72 0.19
C ASP A 752 15.91 25.10 0.37
N LEU A 753 14.88 25.16 1.21
CA LEU A 753 14.08 26.37 1.42
C LEU A 753 14.93 27.57 1.87
N PRO A 754 15.90 27.45 2.82
CA PRO A 754 16.71 28.58 3.24
C PRO A 754 17.54 29.24 2.13
N SER A 755 18.08 28.47 1.20
CA SER A 755 18.87 28.98 0.07
C SER A 755 18.03 29.28 -1.16
N GLY A 756 16.83 28.66 -1.30
CA GLY A 756 16.01 28.71 -2.51
C GLY A 756 16.67 27.99 -3.69
N SER A 757 17.52 27.01 -3.44
CA SER A 757 18.25 26.24 -4.44
C SER A 757 17.98 24.74 -4.31
N TYR A 758 18.26 23.98 -5.37
CA TYR A 758 18.19 22.55 -5.45
C TYR A 758 19.58 21.96 -5.17
N ARG A 759 19.74 21.33 -4.01
CA ARG A 759 21.00 20.77 -3.54
C ARG A 759 21.27 19.42 -4.17
N ALA A 760 22.45 19.28 -4.74
CA ALA A 760 22.85 18.05 -5.43
C ALA A 760 23.03 16.86 -4.47
N ASP A 761 22.84 15.66 -5.04
CA ASP A 761 23.11 14.35 -4.42
C ASP A 761 24.60 13.93 -4.49
N MET A 762 25.50 14.84 -4.83
CA MET A 762 26.93 14.57 -4.99
C MET A 762 27.75 15.62 -4.27
N GLN A 763 28.80 15.20 -3.56
CA GLN A 763 29.71 16.09 -2.86
C GLN A 763 30.52 16.95 -3.84
N GLY A 764 30.45 18.29 -3.65
CA GLY A 764 31.16 19.24 -4.48
C GLY A 764 30.50 19.58 -5.81
N ALA A 765 29.40 18.95 -6.16
CA ALA A 765 28.55 19.40 -7.27
C ALA A 765 27.90 20.74 -6.92
N ALA A 766 27.60 21.53 -7.94
CA ALA A 766 26.97 22.83 -7.75
C ALA A 766 25.48 22.67 -7.47
N ASP A 767 24.99 23.37 -6.46
CA ASP A 767 23.54 23.53 -6.25
C ASP A 767 22.94 24.36 -7.41
N LEU A 768 21.74 24.00 -7.83
CA LEU A 768 21.06 24.62 -8.96
C LEU A 768 20.01 25.63 -8.48
N SER A 769 19.99 26.82 -9.04
CA SER A 769 18.81 27.67 -8.96
C SER A 769 17.68 27.11 -9.83
N ARG A 770 16.42 27.49 -9.57
CA ARG A 770 15.29 27.11 -10.45
C ARG A 770 15.57 27.46 -11.91
N SER A 771 16.14 28.64 -12.20
CA SER A 771 16.43 29.04 -13.56
C SER A 771 17.51 28.18 -14.23
N GLU A 772 18.50 27.73 -13.50
CA GLU A 772 19.51 26.79 -14.00
C GLU A 772 18.88 25.42 -14.26
N LEU A 773 18.07 24.90 -13.33
CA LEU A 773 17.34 23.64 -13.51
C LEU A 773 16.51 23.65 -14.81
N LEU A 774 15.69 24.70 -15.04
CA LEU A 774 14.88 24.84 -16.25
C LEU A 774 15.71 25.02 -17.53
N ASN A 775 16.84 25.74 -17.46
CA ASN A 775 17.74 25.89 -18.59
C ASN A 775 18.42 24.57 -18.97
N LEU A 776 18.80 23.76 -17.99
CA LEU A 776 19.35 22.42 -18.22
C LEU A 776 18.32 21.48 -18.81
N ALA A 777 17.06 21.54 -18.37
CA ALA A 777 15.94 20.80 -18.97
C ALA A 777 15.74 21.24 -20.44
N GLN A 778 15.69 22.55 -20.71
CA GLN A 778 15.59 23.08 -22.08
C GLN A 778 16.72 22.58 -22.99
N ALA A 779 17.90 22.41 -22.45
CA ALA A 779 19.07 21.92 -23.21
C ALA A 779 19.05 20.38 -23.40
N GLY A 780 18.12 19.64 -22.79
CA GLY A 780 18.13 18.19 -22.77
C GLY A 780 19.31 17.62 -21.97
N THR A 781 19.86 18.42 -21.07
CA THR A 781 20.98 18.03 -20.19
C THR A 781 20.47 17.42 -18.90
N LEU A 782 19.30 17.88 -18.43
CA LEU A 782 18.61 17.39 -17.26
C LEU A 782 17.21 16.91 -17.69
N GLU A 783 16.85 15.68 -17.35
CA GLU A 783 15.60 15.04 -17.77
C GLU A 783 15.05 14.17 -16.61
N GLY A 784 13.83 14.44 -16.16
CA GLY A 784 13.20 13.72 -15.04
C GLY A 784 12.05 14.48 -14.45
N CYS A 785 11.67 14.18 -13.19
CA CYS A 785 10.52 14.80 -12.54
C CYS A 785 10.92 15.56 -11.28
N LEU A 786 10.34 16.75 -11.11
CA LEU A 786 10.17 17.35 -9.78
C LEU A 786 8.95 16.75 -9.13
N ILE A 787 9.04 16.29 -7.88
CA ILE A 787 7.97 15.62 -7.15
C ILE A 787 7.94 16.09 -5.68
N GLY A 788 6.73 16.30 -5.16
CA GLY A 788 6.50 16.52 -3.73
C GLY A 788 6.49 15.19 -2.99
N VAL A 789 7.38 15.03 -2.01
CA VAL A 789 7.46 13.85 -1.16
C VAL A 789 7.04 14.18 0.27
N SER A 790 6.78 13.16 1.10
CA SER A 790 6.35 13.36 2.49
C SER A 790 7.36 14.21 3.28
N PRO A 791 6.89 15.08 4.17
CA PRO A 791 7.77 15.91 4.99
C PRO A 791 8.74 15.05 5.83
N GLY A 792 10.03 15.35 5.73
CA GLY A 792 11.13 14.63 6.39
C GLY A 792 11.78 13.54 5.52
N GLU A 793 11.19 13.17 4.37
CA GLU A 793 11.74 12.17 3.46
C GLU A 793 12.57 12.76 2.31
N GLY A 794 12.66 14.10 2.20
CA GLY A 794 13.34 14.75 1.09
C GLY A 794 14.82 14.37 0.95
N VAL A 795 15.52 14.10 2.05
CA VAL A 795 16.93 13.65 1.99
C VAL A 795 17.02 12.28 1.37
N ARG A 796 16.17 11.35 1.79
CA ARG A 796 16.10 9.98 1.26
C ARG A 796 15.77 9.95 -0.24
N PHE A 797 14.79 10.71 -0.67
CA PHE A 797 14.41 10.72 -2.09
C PHE A 797 15.33 11.55 -2.99
N GLY A 798 16.04 12.49 -2.45
CA GLY A 798 16.73 13.50 -3.25
C GLY A 798 18.24 13.62 -3.01
N ARG A 799 18.85 12.84 -2.10
CA ARG A 799 20.27 12.99 -1.81
C ARG A 799 21.01 11.74 -1.30
N ASP A 800 20.40 10.98 -0.40
CA ASP A 800 21.04 9.87 0.32
C ASP A 800 19.94 8.82 0.59
N ARG A 801 19.77 7.92 -0.38
CA ARG A 801 18.63 7.01 -0.50
C ARG A 801 18.57 5.99 0.63
N ASP A 802 19.71 5.46 1.01
CA ASP A 802 19.84 4.43 2.04
C ASP A 802 20.22 4.98 3.42
N SER A 803 20.37 6.31 3.50
CA SER A 803 20.69 7.03 4.74
C SER A 803 21.99 6.57 5.43
N ASP A 804 22.96 6.11 4.65
CA ASP A 804 24.27 5.67 5.16
C ASP A 804 25.25 6.84 5.40
N GLY A 805 24.87 8.04 4.94
CA GLY A 805 25.65 9.28 5.03
C GLY A 805 26.55 9.54 3.82
N THR A 806 26.56 8.65 2.83
CA THR A 806 27.13 8.87 1.50
C THR A 806 26.02 9.41 0.59
N LEU A 807 26.34 10.36 -0.28
CA LEU A 807 25.34 10.88 -1.22
C LEU A 807 25.21 9.95 -2.42
N ASP A 808 23.99 9.77 -2.94
CA ASP A 808 23.69 8.84 -4.04
C ASP A 808 24.60 9.03 -5.26
N GLY A 809 24.92 10.28 -5.59
CA GLY A 809 25.84 10.60 -6.69
C GLY A 809 27.31 10.23 -6.42
N ASP A 810 27.67 10.01 -5.18
CA ASP A 810 29.00 9.55 -4.77
C ASP A 810 29.07 8.01 -4.61
N GLU A 811 27.93 7.30 -4.68
CA GLU A 811 27.78 5.86 -4.51
C GLU A 811 28.11 5.01 -5.75
N GLY A 812 28.91 5.49 -6.66
CA GLY A 812 29.41 4.69 -7.79
C GLY A 812 30.17 3.41 -7.38
N LEU A 813 30.25 3.14 -6.08
CA LEU A 813 31.00 2.05 -5.47
C LEU A 813 30.09 1.32 -4.46
N GLU A 814 29.50 0.21 -4.86
CA GLU A 814 28.78 -0.68 -3.94
C GLU A 814 29.66 -1.79 -3.41
N LEU A 815 29.77 -1.87 -2.10
CA LEU A 815 30.33 -3.04 -1.39
C LEU A 815 29.21 -4.06 -1.17
N TYR A 816 29.36 -5.27 -1.67
CA TYR A 816 28.41 -6.36 -1.41
C TYR A 816 29.12 -7.58 -0.84
N GLU A 817 28.52 -8.23 0.13
CA GLU A 817 29.06 -9.43 0.73
C GLU A 817 28.91 -10.63 -0.21
N LEU A 818 29.95 -11.03 -0.88
CA LEU A 818 30.07 -12.36 -1.46
C LEU A 818 30.54 -13.29 -0.35
N GLY A 819 29.83 -14.38 -0.10
CA GLY A 819 30.08 -15.34 0.97
C GLY A 819 31.58 -15.60 1.20
N VAL A 820 32.01 -15.37 2.42
CA VAL A 820 33.42 -15.43 2.87
C VAL A 820 33.91 -16.87 2.92
N GLY A 821 34.90 -17.18 2.10
CA GLY A 821 35.71 -18.36 2.33
C GLY A 821 36.80 -18.03 3.35
N CYS A 822 36.72 -18.63 4.53
CA CYS A 822 37.64 -18.51 5.68
C CYS A 822 37.42 -17.21 6.51
N ASP A 823 37.75 -17.26 7.80
CA ASP A 823 37.81 -16.09 8.72
C ASP A 823 38.78 -15.02 8.20
N SER A 824 38.37 -14.24 7.20
CA SER A 824 39.30 -13.31 6.56
C SER A 824 38.84 -11.86 6.77
N ALA A 825 39.78 -11.11 7.27
CA ALA A 825 39.76 -9.66 7.34
C ALA A 825 40.14 -8.99 5.99
N LEU A 826 40.03 -9.67 4.83
CA LEU A 826 40.42 -9.09 3.56
C LEU A 826 39.26 -8.22 3.05
N SER A 827 39.47 -6.93 2.93
CA SER A 827 38.51 -5.96 2.37
C SER A 827 39.01 -5.41 1.04
N LEU A 828 38.09 -5.12 0.14
CA LEU A 828 38.34 -4.42 -1.12
C LEU A 828 37.46 -3.16 -1.15
N THR A 829 38.10 -2.01 -1.29
CA THR A 829 37.47 -0.70 -1.37
C THR A 829 38.08 0.12 -2.52
N ALA A 830 37.64 1.32 -2.73
CA ALA A 830 38.28 2.29 -3.62
C ALA A 830 38.62 3.59 -2.88
N ASN A 831 39.59 4.32 -3.43
CA ASN A 831 40.07 5.58 -2.84
C ASN A 831 39.25 6.82 -3.28
N SER A 832 38.45 6.70 -4.31
CA SER A 832 37.68 7.82 -4.88
C SER A 832 36.54 7.28 -5.78
N ALA A 833 35.64 8.15 -6.18
CA ALA A 833 34.54 7.83 -7.10
C ALA A 833 35.09 7.38 -8.48
N PRO A 834 34.42 6.42 -9.15
CA PRO A 834 34.84 5.84 -10.42
C PRO A 834 34.38 6.70 -11.62
N GLU A 835 34.73 7.97 -11.63
CA GLU A 835 34.36 8.92 -12.68
C GLU A 835 35.16 8.71 -13.97
N LEU A 836 34.51 8.96 -15.12
CA LEU A 836 35.20 8.92 -16.42
C LEU A 836 36.32 9.98 -16.46
N GLY A 837 37.49 9.55 -16.86
CA GLY A 837 38.71 10.41 -16.89
C GLY A 837 39.43 10.54 -15.56
N ASN A 838 38.97 9.90 -14.47
CA ASN A 838 39.65 9.93 -13.18
C ASN A 838 40.97 9.16 -13.24
N ALA A 839 42.08 9.89 -13.38
CA ALA A 839 43.41 9.33 -13.41
C ALA A 839 43.95 8.95 -12.00
N GLY A 840 43.27 9.42 -10.95
CA GLY A 840 43.63 9.15 -9.55
C GLY A 840 42.87 8.00 -8.90
N PHE A 841 41.95 7.39 -9.62
CA PHE A 841 41.17 6.25 -9.11
C PHE A 841 42.08 5.05 -8.81
N ALA A 842 41.94 4.45 -7.64
CA ALA A 842 42.67 3.27 -7.24
C ALA A 842 41.82 2.35 -6.35
N LEU A 843 42.02 1.06 -6.51
CA LEU A 843 41.45 0.04 -5.64
C LEU A 843 42.36 -0.18 -4.43
N VAL A 844 41.79 -0.34 -3.26
CA VAL A 844 42.49 -0.56 -2.00
C VAL A 844 42.13 -1.95 -1.46
N VAL A 845 43.11 -2.81 -1.24
CA VAL A 845 42.93 -4.13 -0.61
C VAL A 845 43.62 -4.13 0.73
N GLU A 846 42.91 -4.44 1.80
CA GLU A 846 43.43 -4.46 3.16
C GLU A 846 43.19 -5.81 3.85
N GLY A 847 43.89 -6.03 4.98
CA GLY A 847 43.76 -7.25 5.78
C GLY A 847 44.54 -8.45 5.25
N GLY A 848 45.43 -8.23 4.29
CA GLY A 848 46.26 -9.28 3.73
C GLY A 848 47.51 -9.59 4.54
N VAL A 849 48.17 -10.71 4.24
CA VAL A 849 49.47 -11.10 4.83
C VAL A 849 50.56 -10.25 4.17
N PRO A 850 51.39 -9.53 4.94
CA PRO A 850 52.47 -8.71 4.40
C PRO A 850 53.38 -9.47 3.44
N GLY A 851 53.60 -8.90 2.25
CA GLY A 851 54.41 -9.50 1.21
C GLY A 851 53.74 -10.61 0.39
N ALA A 852 52.51 -11.00 0.73
CA ALA A 852 51.73 -11.94 -0.09
C ALA A 852 51.30 -11.31 -1.42
N GLU A 853 51.18 -12.15 -2.44
CA GLU A 853 50.73 -11.76 -3.76
C GLU A 853 49.26 -12.14 -3.98
N GLY A 854 48.55 -11.30 -4.71
CA GLY A 854 47.17 -11.52 -5.09
C GLY A 854 46.83 -10.97 -6.45
N PHE A 855 45.57 -11.07 -6.83
CA PHE A 855 45.05 -10.44 -8.03
C PHE A 855 43.58 -10.07 -7.82
N ILE A 856 43.18 -8.98 -8.44
CA ILE A 856 41.75 -8.57 -8.53
C ILE A 856 41.20 -9.15 -9.84
N VAL A 857 40.06 -9.85 -9.73
CA VAL A 857 39.30 -10.32 -10.89
C VAL A 857 38.24 -9.27 -11.20
N VAL A 858 38.15 -8.86 -12.45
CA VAL A 858 37.20 -7.90 -12.95
C VAL A 858 36.33 -8.59 -13.99
N GLY A 859 35.01 -8.55 -13.81
CA GLY A 859 34.06 -9.17 -14.75
C GLY A 859 32.69 -8.45 -14.71
N PRO A 860 31.83 -8.69 -15.73
CA PRO A 860 30.47 -8.14 -15.74
C PRO A 860 29.55 -8.79 -14.72
N SER A 861 29.87 -10.01 -14.26
CA SER A 861 29.19 -10.67 -13.14
C SER A 861 30.13 -11.64 -12.44
N VAL A 862 30.03 -11.78 -11.12
CA VAL A 862 30.77 -12.77 -10.33
C VAL A 862 29.74 -13.55 -9.51
N SER A 863 29.49 -14.81 -9.88
CA SER A 863 28.65 -15.71 -9.08
C SER A 863 29.46 -16.55 -8.12
N VAL A 864 28.92 -16.76 -6.92
CA VAL A 864 29.48 -17.70 -5.92
C VAL A 864 28.50 -18.84 -5.75
N THR A 865 28.91 -20.06 -6.08
CA THR A 865 28.07 -21.23 -5.86
C THR A 865 28.14 -21.64 -4.38
N PRO A 866 27.01 -21.67 -3.63
CA PRO A 866 26.98 -22.18 -2.28
C PRO A 866 27.14 -23.71 -2.32
N GLY A 867 28.15 -24.28 -1.71
CA GLY A 867 28.23 -25.73 -1.59
C GLY A 867 29.57 -26.33 -1.18
N ASN A 868 30.65 -25.56 -1.25
CA ASN A 868 31.95 -26.08 -0.77
C ASN A 868 32.78 -24.95 -0.16
N PRO A 869 33.03 -24.94 1.16
CA PRO A 869 33.87 -23.90 1.77
C PRO A 869 35.28 -23.93 1.14
N GLY A 870 35.61 -22.86 0.43
CA GLY A 870 36.96 -22.68 -0.16
C GLY A 870 37.06 -22.84 -1.68
N VAL A 871 35.97 -23.16 -2.40
CA VAL A 871 36.01 -23.21 -3.88
C VAL A 871 35.19 -22.03 -4.42
N VAL A 872 35.88 -21.04 -4.96
CA VAL A 872 35.24 -19.97 -5.75
C VAL A 872 35.29 -20.44 -7.20
N GLU A 873 34.23 -20.99 -7.73
CA GLU A 873 34.06 -21.12 -9.19
C GLU A 873 33.65 -19.76 -9.75
N ILE A 874 34.60 -19.13 -10.44
CA ILE A 874 34.29 -18.03 -11.32
C ILE A 874 33.66 -18.66 -12.55
N GLN A 875 32.36 -18.57 -12.71
CA GLN A 875 31.72 -18.98 -13.96
C GLN A 875 32.34 -18.19 -15.11
N ARG A 876 32.72 -18.90 -16.15
CA ARG A 876 33.43 -18.39 -17.30
C ARG A 876 32.48 -17.62 -18.22
N ASP A 877 32.21 -16.38 -17.90
CA ASP A 877 31.94 -15.36 -18.89
C ASP A 877 32.93 -14.21 -18.70
N PRO A 878 33.39 -13.52 -19.74
CA PRO A 878 34.78 -13.24 -19.86
C PRO A 878 35.29 -12.40 -18.70
N VAL A 879 36.25 -12.94 -17.93
CA VAL A 879 37.09 -12.12 -17.08
C VAL A 879 37.65 -11.00 -17.96
N VAL A 880 37.18 -9.76 -17.71
CA VAL A 880 37.57 -8.61 -18.52
C VAL A 880 39.02 -8.26 -18.24
N ALA A 881 39.44 -8.44 -16.98
CA ALA A 881 40.81 -8.19 -16.57
C ALA A 881 41.17 -8.97 -15.29
N SER A 882 42.46 -9.21 -15.11
CA SER A 882 43.07 -9.69 -13.86
C SER A 882 44.21 -8.76 -13.49
N LEU A 883 44.09 -8.05 -12.38
CA LEU A 883 45.05 -7.06 -11.92
C LEU A 883 45.87 -7.65 -10.79
N PRO A 884 47.21 -7.91 -11.00
CA PRO A 884 48.06 -8.43 -9.93
C PRO A 884 48.40 -7.33 -8.92
N TYR A 885 48.51 -7.72 -7.65
CA TYR A 885 48.95 -6.84 -6.58
C TYR A 885 49.80 -7.60 -5.55
N ARG A 886 50.56 -6.86 -4.71
CA ARG A 886 51.32 -7.39 -3.59
C ARG A 886 51.09 -6.50 -2.34
N PHE A 887 50.82 -7.15 -1.22
CA PHE A 887 50.68 -6.46 0.04
C PHE A 887 51.95 -5.81 0.56
N ASP A 888 51.87 -4.62 1.06
CA ASP A 888 52.92 -3.92 1.77
C ASP A 888 53.16 -4.50 3.17
N ALA A 889 54.05 -3.85 3.93
CA ALA A 889 54.41 -4.28 5.29
C ALA A 889 53.25 -4.16 6.30
N ARG A 890 52.13 -3.44 5.95
CA ARG A 890 50.94 -3.27 6.78
C ARG A 890 49.82 -4.23 6.38
N GLY A 891 50.02 -5.04 5.35
CA GLY A 891 48.96 -5.91 4.82
C GLY A 891 47.97 -5.19 3.93
N ALA A 892 48.33 -4.05 3.36
CA ALA A 892 47.52 -3.26 2.42
C ALA A 892 48.19 -3.26 1.02
N ALA A 893 47.37 -3.14 -0.02
CA ALA A 893 47.79 -2.94 -1.39
C ALA A 893 46.94 -1.89 -2.07
N VAL A 894 47.57 -0.92 -2.76
CA VAL A 894 46.88 0.09 -3.56
C VAL A 894 47.16 -0.19 -5.02
N ILE A 895 46.11 -0.37 -5.82
CA ILE A 895 46.20 -0.74 -7.24
C ILE A 895 45.67 0.45 -8.05
N PRO A 896 46.54 1.28 -8.65
CA PRO A 896 46.13 2.38 -9.50
C PRO A 896 45.36 1.85 -10.72
N LEU A 897 44.17 2.42 -11.00
CA LEU A 897 43.34 2.05 -12.11
C LEU A 897 42.79 3.31 -12.77
N SER A 898 43.51 3.88 -13.71
CA SER A 898 43.03 5.07 -14.44
C SER A 898 41.79 4.73 -15.25
N ILE A 899 40.69 5.46 -14.99
CA ILE A 899 39.43 5.30 -15.71
C ILE A 899 39.49 6.14 -17.01
N PRO A 900 39.29 5.52 -18.19
CA PRO A 900 39.29 6.28 -19.45
C PRO A 900 38.11 7.27 -19.53
N SER A 901 38.33 8.37 -20.21
CA SER A 901 37.30 9.41 -20.46
C SER A 901 36.35 9.08 -21.62
N GLU A 902 36.25 7.81 -22.01
CA GLU A 902 35.40 7.38 -23.10
C GLU A 902 33.91 7.30 -22.68
N GLN A 903 33.06 8.15 -23.26
CA GLN A 903 31.61 8.17 -22.96
C GLN A 903 30.89 6.83 -23.21
N SER A 904 31.43 5.96 -24.06
CA SER A 904 30.90 4.61 -24.28
C SER A 904 30.99 3.67 -23.05
N LEU A 905 31.73 4.09 -22.03
CA LEU A 905 31.88 3.36 -20.76
C LEU A 905 30.92 3.84 -19.68
N LEU A 906 30.23 4.97 -19.91
CA LEU A 906 29.29 5.54 -18.97
C LEU A 906 28.15 4.57 -18.62
N GLY A 907 27.84 4.43 -17.33
CA GLY A 907 26.81 3.52 -16.83
C GLY A 907 27.18 2.04 -16.91
N ARG A 908 28.39 1.67 -17.36
CA ARG A 908 28.83 0.27 -17.28
C ARG A 908 29.25 -0.09 -15.88
N SER A 909 28.70 -1.18 -15.37
CA SER A 909 29.07 -1.74 -14.08
C SER A 909 30.05 -2.89 -14.23
N TYR A 910 31.01 -2.94 -13.33
CA TYR A 910 32.01 -4.01 -13.23
C TYR A 910 32.01 -4.55 -11.81
N GLN A 911 32.02 -5.85 -11.70
CA GLN A 911 32.21 -6.52 -10.41
C GLN A 911 33.67 -6.89 -10.20
N LEU A 912 34.18 -6.57 -9.04
CA LEU A 912 35.60 -6.79 -8.69
C LEU A 912 35.69 -7.63 -7.42
N ARG A 913 36.67 -8.51 -7.37
CA ARG A 913 37.02 -9.28 -6.18
C ARG A 913 38.53 -9.46 -6.07
N ALA A 914 39.07 -9.14 -4.89
CA ALA A 914 40.45 -9.41 -4.59
C ALA A 914 40.63 -10.87 -4.11
N LEU A 915 41.61 -11.55 -4.63
CA LEU A 915 42.02 -12.89 -4.25
C LEU A 915 43.48 -12.87 -3.86
N SER A 916 43.82 -13.45 -2.74
CA SER A 916 45.22 -13.57 -2.28
C SER A 916 45.57 -15.01 -1.91
N ARG A 917 46.83 -15.36 -2.06
CA ARG A 917 47.35 -16.63 -1.55
C ARG A 917 47.64 -16.50 -0.06
N SER A 918 46.91 -17.24 0.76
CA SER A 918 47.10 -17.31 2.20
C SER A 918 46.92 -18.75 2.68
N ARG A 919 47.51 -19.05 3.86
CA ARG A 919 47.37 -20.37 4.49
C ARG A 919 46.01 -20.52 5.18
N CYS A 920 44.98 -20.59 4.42
CA CYS A 920 43.63 -20.80 4.93
C CYS A 920 43.04 -22.04 4.30
N GLY A 921 42.86 -23.09 5.07
CA GLY A 921 42.35 -24.39 4.62
C GLY A 921 43.14 -25.07 3.52
N ASP A 922 42.58 -26.13 2.97
CA ASP A 922 43.24 -26.94 1.90
C ASP A 922 43.35 -26.19 0.56
N SER A 923 42.63 -25.09 0.33
CA SER A 923 42.70 -24.31 -0.91
C SER A 923 43.82 -23.25 -0.93
N GLY A 924 44.31 -22.81 0.22
CA GLY A 924 45.40 -21.83 0.33
C GLY A 924 45.09 -20.45 -0.27
N ARG A 925 43.80 -20.07 -0.37
CA ARG A 925 43.38 -18.76 -0.94
C ARG A 925 42.45 -18.02 0.00
N MET A 926 42.57 -16.70 0.07
CA MET A 926 41.65 -15.77 0.69
C MET A 926 40.92 -14.97 -0.40
N GLY A 927 39.65 -14.64 -0.17
CA GLY A 927 38.89 -13.72 -1.01
C GLY A 927 38.36 -12.55 -0.21
N SER A 928 38.21 -11.41 -0.85
CA SER A 928 37.58 -10.23 -0.26
C SER A 928 36.06 -10.30 -0.40
N ASN A 929 35.36 -9.35 0.23
CA ASN A 929 34.03 -8.87 -0.23
C ASN A 929 34.06 -8.59 -1.75
N GLY A 930 32.92 -8.56 -2.38
CA GLY A 930 32.77 -8.04 -3.75
C GLY A 930 32.76 -6.50 -3.71
N LEU A 931 33.25 -5.90 -4.79
CA LEU A 931 33.11 -4.47 -5.04
C LEU A 931 32.48 -4.30 -6.43
N ARG A 932 31.32 -3.67 -6.50
CA ARG A 932 30.74 -3.23 -7.78
C ARG A 932 31.21 -1.81 -8.06
N VAL A 933 31.72 -1.58 -9.25
CA VAL A 933 32.16 -0.26 -9.73
C VAL A 933 31.31 0.09 -10.94
N THR A 934 30.48 1.11 -10.82
CA THR A 934 29.73 1.69 -11.94
C THR A 934 30.44 2.96 -12.38
N LEU A 935 30.79 3.06 -13.66
CA LEU A 935 31.50 4.21 -14.17
C LEU A 935 30.54 5.39 -14.35
N THR A 936 30.82 6.49 -13.66
CA THR A 936 30.08 7.75 -13.66
C THR A 936 30.81 8.85 -14.42
N LEU A 937 30.19 10.01 -14.60
CA LEU A 937 30.79 11.18 -15.27
C LEU A 937 31.82 11.87 -14.41
#